data_b37e650bab2319c48d6edb838477a4d7
#
_entry.id   b37e650bab2319c48d6edb838477a4d7
#
_cell.length_a   1.000
_cell.length_b   1.000
_cell.length_c   1.000
_cell.angle_alpha   90.00
_cell.angle_beta   90.00
_cell.angle_gamma   90.00
#
_symmetry.space_group_name_H-M   'P 1'
#
loop_
_entity.id
_entity.type
_entity.pdbx_description
1 polymer ?
#
loop_
_entity_poly.entity_id
_entity_poly.type
_entity_poly.pdbx_seq_one_letter_code
_entity_poly.pdbx_strand_id
1 'polypeptide(L)'
;TRRQTNKGRSNHGHGIVRRPEPEEEEKRSSKAVVLHEDKRYYPTSLEVYGEEVETIVQEEDAQPLDKPLIEPVKRMKFQLKAQELPETTYKMEFLSDLMDTPTLIRNVALVGHLHHGKTTFVDCLVRQTHPQLRNMEERNLRYTDTLFTEQERGVSIKATPMTLVLQDVKGKSFLLNTFDTPGHVNFSDEVTASMRLCDGVVLFVDAAEGVMLNTERLLKHAIQERLSFTLCINKIDRLILELKLPPQDAYFKLQHIVDEINGLLTLHGDSTVKPVSPVLGNVCFASSLYGVCFTLKSFARLYADTYEGVNVDEFSRRLWGDMYFQPKTRKFTRKPAHTSAQRSFVEFVLEPLYKLFAQVVGDVDTTLADTLAELQIPVTGEEMKCNIRPLLRTICNRFVGDFCGFVQMCVDHIRSPLDNAQVKVDHIYTGVRESGLYQDMLQCDANAQLMVHSSKMYPTEDCTFFQVLARVMSGTLHAGQEVRVLGENYTLQDEEDSRVLQVGRLWIYEARYKIELNRVPAGNWVLIEGIDQCIVKTATITDVQMAEDVFIFRPLKFNTQSVIKIAVEPVNPSELPKMLDGLRKLNKSYPLLSTRVEESGEHVILGTGELYLDCVMHDLRKMYSEIDIKVADPVVAFCESVVETSSLKCFAETPNKKNKITMIAEPLEKGLAEDIENETVSIGWNKKKLGEFFQVNYQWDLLAARSIWAFGPDSTGPNILVDDTLPFEVDKTLLGTVKDSIVQGFQWGTREGPLCEEPIRNVKFKILDAVIAPEPLHRGGGQIIPTARRVAYSAFLMATPRLMEPYLFVEVQAPADCVSSVYTVLARRRGHVTQDAPVPGSPLYIIKAFLPAIDSFGFETDLRTHTQGQAFCLSVFHHWQIVPGDPLDKSIIIRPLEPQPATHLAREFMMKTRRRKGLSEDVSINKFFDDPMLLELARQDVLLNYPI
;
A
#
# COMPACT_ATOMS: atom_id res chain seq x y z
N THR A 1 -2.51 6.75 47.73
CA THR A 1 -2.42 7.43 49.05
C THR A 1 -1.79 6.52 50.11
N ARG A 2 -2.15 5.24 50.18
CA ARG A 2 -1.55 4.26 51.10
C ARG A 2 -0.15 3.84 50.71
N ARG A 3 0.16 3.83 49.47
CA ARG A 3 1.55 3.59 49.00
C ARG A 3 2.52 4.66 49.47
N GLN A 4 2.05 5.90 49.58
CA GLN A 4 2.90 7.00 50.04
C GLN A 4 3.15 6.97 51.54
N THR A 5 2.17 6.52 52.33
CA THR A 5 2.31 6.37 53.76
C THR A 5 3.24 5.18 54.15
N ASN A 6 3.27 4.17 53.31
CA ASN A 6 4.17 3.04 53.57
C ASN A 6 5.65 3.28 53.18
N LYS A 7 5.88 4.30 52.33
CA LYS A 7 7.26 4.67 51.97
C LYS A 7 8.07 5.21 53.13
N GLY A 8 7.44 5.69 54.19
CA GLY A 8 8.14 6.21 55.36
C GLY A 8 8.34 5.19 56.49
N ARG A 9 7.84 3.97 56.33
CA ARG A 9 7.79 3.05 57.48
C ARG A 9 8.73 1.88 57.50
N SER A 10 9.32 1.52 56.45
CA SER A 10 10.19 0.39 56.47
C SER A 10 11.34 0.57 55.50
N ASN A 11 12.50 0.34 55.98
CA ASN A 11 13.65 0.03 55.17
C ASN A 11 13.41 -1.18 54.24
N HIS A 12 12.23 -1.71 54.22
CA HIS A 12 11.88 -2.89 53.46
C HIS A 12 11.10 -2.60 52.22
N GLY A 13 10.95 -1.32 51.90
CA GLY A 13 10.52 -0.90 50.55
C GLY A 13 9.30 -1.54 49.97
N HIS A 14 8.62 -2.35 50.69
CA HIS A 14 7.52 -3.12 50.15
C HIS A 14 6.22 -2.55 50.66
N GLY A 15 5.65 -1.73 49.88
CA GLY A 15 4.26 -1.40 50.08
C GLY A 15 3.36 -2.61 49.85
N ILE A 16 3.82 -3.77 50.24
CA ILE A 16 3.11 -5.03 50.10
C ILE A 16 2.15 -5.15 51.24
N VAL A 17 0.90 -5.10 50.89
CA VAL A 17 -0.14 -5.53 51.80
C VAL A 17 -0.03 -7.05 51.88
N ARG A 18 0.25 -7.56 53.05
CA ARG A 18 0.38 -9.00 53.30
C ARG A 18 -0.92 -9.71 52.94
N ARG A 19 -0.79 -10.83 52.26
CA ARG A 19 -1.88 -11.77 52.05
C ARG A 19 -2.45 -12.17 53.39
N PRO A 20 -3.78 -12.23 53.52
CA PRO A 20 -4.40 -12.84 54.71
C PRO A 20 -4.01 -14.31 54.78
N GLU A 21 -3.81 -14.79 55.97
CA GLU A 21 -3.50 -16.22 56.18
C GLU A 21 -4.72 -17.06 55.73
N PRO A 22 -4.49 -18.31 55.28
CA PRO A 22 -5.56 -19.17 54.75
C PRO A 22 -6.74 -19.35 55.73
N GLU A 23 -6.46 -19.42 57.03
CA GLU A 23 -7.48 -19.51 58.07
C GLU A 23 -8.35 -18.23 58.17
N GLU A 24 -7.82 -17.05 57.84
CA GLU A 24 -8.58 -15.82 57.79
C GLU A 24 -9.42 -15.72 56.51
N GLU A 25 -8.96 -16.29 55.41
CA GLU A 25 -9.74 -16.39 54.19
C GLU A 25 -10.93 -17.35 54.32
N GLU A 26 -10.72 -18.52 54.99
CA GLU A 26 -11.83 -19.44 55.27
C GLU A 26 -12.88 -18.85 56.21
N LYS A 27 -12.49 -18.05 57.22
CA LYS A 27 -13.41 -17.33 58.10
C LYS A 27 -14.17 -16.21 57.39
N ARG A 28 -13.60 -15.67 56.30
CA ARG A 28 -14.22 -14.63 55.49
C ARG A 28 -15.11 -15.17 54.35
N SER A 29 -15.09 -16.46 54.09
CA SER A 29 -15.94 -17.10 53.09
C SER A 29 -17.41 -17.16 53.50
N SER A 30 -17.76 -16.74 54.73
CA SER A 30 -19.14 -16.53 55.14
C SER A 30 -19.72 -15.31 54.38
N LYS A 31 -21.01 -15.37 54.12
CA LYS A 31 -21.78 -14.34 53.37
C LYS A 31 -21.80 -12.93 53.98
N ALA A 32 -20.88 -12.59 54.85
CA ALA A 32 -20.79 -11.28 55.47
C ALA A 32 -20.10 -10.27 54.51
N VAL A 33 -20.68 -9.12 54.37
CA VAL A 33 -20.08 -7.99 53.62
C VAL A 33 -18.88 -7.51 54.38
N VAL A 34 -17.70 -7.60 53.77
CA VAL A 34 -16.46 -7.08 54.32
C VAL A 34 -16.28 -5.67 53.80
N LEU A 35 -16.32 -4.69 54.73
CA LEU A 35 -16.06 -3.29 54.39
C LEU A 35 -14.63 -3.08 53.90
N HIS A 36 -14.44 -2.09 53.04
CA HIS A 36 -13.12 -1.75 52.49
C HIS A 36 -12.07 -1.49 53.58
N GLU A 37 -12.46 -0.91 54.68
CA GLU A 37 -11.62 -0.61 55.82
C GLU A 37 -11.16 -1.85 56.61
N ASP A 38 -11.95 -2.93 56.54
CA ASP A 38 -11.69 -4.20 57.24
C ASP A 38 -10.80 -5.15 56.44
N LYS A 39 -10.55 -4.84 55.18
CA LYS A 39 -9.66 -5.65 54.35
C LYS A 39 -8.22 -5.42 54.74
N ARG A 40 -7.51 -6.48 55.07
CA ARG A 40 -6.09 -6.47 55.35
C ARG A 40 -5.23 -6.61 54.10
N TYR A 41 -5.81 -7.12 53.02
CA TYR A 41 -5.15 -7.40 51.75
C TYR A 41 -6.01 -6.95 50.58
N TYR A 42 -5.41 -6.17 49.70
CA TYR A 42 -6.02 -5.74 48.44
C TYR A 42 -5.10 -6.21 47.34
N PRO A 43 -5.45 -7.25 46.59
CA PRO A 43 -4.62 -7.71 45.50
C PRO A 43 -4.49 -6.60 44.44
N THR A 44 -3.30 -6.49 43.86
CA THR A 44 -3.08 -5.60 42.73
C THR A 44 -3.69 -6.20 41.46
N SER A 45 -3.90 -5.40 40.42
CA SER A 45 -4.35 -5.91 39.13
C SER A 45 -3.39 -6.95 38.56
N LEU A 46 -2.10 -6.79 38.78
CA LEU A 46 -1.07 -7.77 38.40
C LEU A 46 -1.24 -9.12 39.10
N GLU A 47 -1.58 -9.13 40.38
CA GLU A 47 -1.80 -10.38 41.13
C GLU A 47 -3.10 -11.10 40.76
N VAL A 48 -4.12 -10.34 40.38
CA VAL A 48 -5.43 -10.91 40.04
C VAL A 48 -5.46 -11.43 38.61
N TYR A 49 -4.88 -10.68 37.69
CA TYR A 49 -5.02 -10.90 36.24
C TYR A 49 -3.71 -11.33 35.57
N GLY A 50 -2.57 -11.25 36.28
CA GLY A 50 -1.25 -11.57 35.77
C GLY A 50 -0.57 -10.39 35.07
N GLU A 51 0.67 -10.59 34.67
CA GLU A 51 1.49 -9.55 34.03
C GLU A 51 1.07 -9.22 32.60
N GLU A 52 0.27 -10.07 31.98
CA GLU A 52 -0.15 -9.98 30.59
C GLU A 52 -1.43 -9.15 30.37
N VAL A 53 -1.92 -8.49 31.39
CA VAL A 53 -3.23 -7.81 31.35
C VAL A 53 -3.09 -6.33 31.61
N GLU A 54 -3.61 -5.52 30.71
CA GLU A 54 -3.76 -4.08 30.89
C GLU A 54 -5.10 -3.74 31.53
N THR A 55 -5.09 -2.95 32.59
CA THR A 55 -6.30 -2.50 33.27
C THR A 55 -6.64 -1.09 32.85
N ILE A 56 -7.77 -0.92 32.16
CA ILE A 56 -8.32 0.38 31.80
C ILE A 56 -9.45 0.73 32.77
N VAL A 57 -9.37 1.87 33.43
CA VAL A 57 -10.39 2.34 34.39
C VAL A 57 -11.35 3.30 33.69
N GLN A 58 -12.63 2.96 33.69
CA GLN A 58 -13.69 3.86 33.23
C GLN A 58 -14.12 4.83 34.31
N GLU A 59 -14.64 5.96 33.86
CA GLU A 59 -15.21 6.99 34.73
C GLU A 59 -16.55 6.52 35.23
N GLU A 60 -17.23 6.15 35.73
CA GLU A 60 -18.53 5.77 36.29
C GLU A 60 -19.19 4.55 35.70
N ASP A 61 -19.87 3.90 36.53
CA ASP A 61 -20.38 2.60 36.30
C ASP A 61 -21.79 2.27 36.67
N ALA A 62 -22.35 1.44 35.88
CA ALA A 62 -23.55 0.73 36.17
C ALA A 62 -23.32 -0.79 36.45
N GLN A 63 -22.09 -1.16 36.80
CA GLN A 63 -21.75 -2.57 36.99
C GLN A 63 -21.86 -3.02 38.45
N PRO A 64 -22.17 -4.30 38.71
CA PRO A 64 -22.16 -4.85 40.06
C PRO A 64 -20.76 -4.74 40.69
N LEU A 65 -20.72 -4.60 42.04
CA LEU A 65 -19.48 -4.46 42.80
C LEU A 65 -18.53 -5.69 42.72
N ASP A 66 -19.01 -6.82 42.26
CA ASP A 66 -18.27 -8.06 42.11
C ASP A 66 -17.58 -8.19 40.74
N LYS A 67 -17.88 -7.28 39.83
CA LYS A 67 -17.22 -7.23 38.52
C LYS A 67 -16.38 -5.98 38.36
N PRO A 68 -15.22 -6.07 37.69
CA PRO A 68 -14.46 -4.88 37.34
C PRO A 68 -15.22 -4.00 36.34
N LEU A 69 -15.10 -2.69 36.46
CA LEU A 69 -15.73 -1.70 35.57
C LEU A 69 -15.43 -1.95 34.09
N ILE A 70 -14.22 -2.32 33.80
CA ILE A 70 -13.79 -2.81 32.50
C ILE A 70 -13.10 -4.15 32.70
N GLU A 71 -13.45 -5.13 31.88
CA GLU A 71 -12.70 -6.38 31.84
C GLU A 71 -11.26 -6.10 31.38
N PRO A 72 -10.25 -6.60 32.11
CA PRO A 72 -8.86 -6.39 31.71
C PRO A 72 -8.60 -6.98 30.35
N VAL A 73 -8.08 -6.17 29.47
CA VAL A 73 -7.64 -6.63 28.16
C VAL A 73 -6.31 -7.37 28.33
N LYS A 74 -6.27 -8.64 27.94
CA LYS A 74 -5.02 -9.38 27.90
C LYS A 74 -4.07 -8.67 26.92
N ARG A 75 -2.98 -8.16 27.43
CA ARG A 75 -1.85 -7.82 26.54
C ARG A 75 -1.33 -9.11 25.94
N MET A 76 -1.43 -9.23 24.64
CA MET A 76 -0.70 -10.28 23.97
C MET A 76 0.79 -9.93 24.05
N LYS A 77 1.56 -10.78 24.74
CA LYS A 77 3.03 -10.66 24.71
C LYS A 77 3.49 -11.05 23.33
N PHE A 78 3.96 -10.05 22.59
CA PHE A 78 4.69 -10.31 21.37
C PHE A 78 6.16 -10.43 21.69
N GLN A 79 6.65 -11.65 21.61
CA GLN A 79 8.07 -11.85 21.46
C GLN A 79 8.42 -11.51 20.02
N LEU A 80 8.76 -10.27 19.80
CA LEU A 80 9.20 -9.76 18.51
C LEU A 80 10.38 -10.52 17.96
N LYS A 81 11.21 -11.09 18.83
CA LYS A 81 12.43 -11.84 18.46
C LYS A 81 12.68 -12.97 19.45
N ALA A 82 12.83 -14.16 18.94
CA ALA A 82 13.37 -15.24 19.72
C ALA A 82 14.85 -14.94 19.99
N GLN A 83 15.29 -15.01 21.24
CA GLN A 83 16.71 -14.88 21.60
C GLN A 83 17.53 -16.05 21.05
N GLU A 84 16.91 -17.19 20.86
CA GLU A 84 17.49 -18.38 20.25
C GLU A 84 16.75 -18.69 18.95
N LEU A 85 17.49 -19.24 17.96
CA LEU A 85 16.90 -19.65 16.69
C LEU A 85 15.92 -20.81 16.94
N PRO A 86 14.69 -20.73 16.39
CA PRO A 86 13.71 -21.79 16.55
C PRO A 86 14.15 -23.06 15.79
N GLU A 87 13.69 -24.21 16.25
CA GLU A 87 13.84 -25.45 15.50
C GLU A 87 13.04 -25.38 14.21
N THR A 88 13.68 -25.71 13.10
CA THR A 88 13.08 -25.78 11.78
C THR A 88 13.22 -27.17 11.19
N THR A 89 12.40 -27.53 10.21
CA THR A 89 12.49 -28.80 9.50
C THR A 89 13.75 -28.93 8.63
N TYR A 90 14.43 -27.82 8.40
CA TYR A 90 15.67 -27.72 7.64
C TYR A 90 16.78 -27.11 8.50
N LYS A 91 18.01 -27.43 8.18
CA LYS A 91 19.18 -26.84 8.82
C LYS A 91 19.50 -25.48 8.21
N MET A 92 20.02 -24.54 9.02
CA MET A 92 20.42 -23.21 8.54
C MET A 92 21.54 -23.25 7.51
N GLU A 93 22.42 -24.25 7.59
CA GLU A 93 23.44 -24.51 6.57
C GLU A 93 22.85 -24.82 5.21
N PHE A 94 21.80 -25.64 5.17
CA PHE A 94 21.09 -25.96 3.94
C PHE A 94 20.40 -24.75 3.31
N LEU A 95 19.85 -23.87 4.15
CA LEU A 95 19.28 -22.60 3.70
C LEU A 95 20.35 -21.71 3.05
N SER A 96 21.54 -21.60 3.67
CA SER A 96 22.68 -20.86 3.08
C SER A 96 23.14 -21.47 1.75
N ASP A 97 23.17 -22.79 1.63
CA ASP A 97 23.55 -23.46 0.40
C ASP A 97 22.55 -23.22 -0.73
N LEU A 98 21.26 -23.16 -0.42
CA LEU A 98 20.23 -22.80 -1.40
C LEU A 98 20.36 -21.35 -1.89
N MET A 99 20.82 -20.44 -1.06
CA MET A 99 21.04 -19.05 -1.44
C MET A 99 22.11 -18.88 -2.53
N ASP A 100 23.05 -19.81 -2.65
CA ASP A 100 24.10 -19.78 -3.68
C ASP A 100 23.58 -20.20 -5.07
N THR A 101 22.37 -20.73 -5.15
CA THR A 101 21.78 -21.22 -6.40
C THR A 101 20.55 -20.40 -6.79
N PRO A 102 20.68 -19.34 -7.61
CA PRO A 102 19.57 -18.46 -7.96
C PRO A 102 18.38 -19.17 -8.61
N THR A 103 18.59 -20.28 -9.29
CA THR A 103 17.52 -21.06 -9.94
C THR A 103 16.57 -21.73 -8.94
N LEU A 104 16.99 -21.95 -7.71
CA LEU A 104 16.19 -22.54 -6.64
C LEU A 104 15.51 -21.53 -5.73
N ILE A 105 15.68 -20.24 -6.01
CA ILE A 105 15.09 -19.15 -5.26
C ILE A 105 13.82 -18.66 -5.95
N ARG A 106 12.80 -18.32 -5.17
CA ARG A 106 11.59 -17.64 -5.62
C ARG A 106 11.28 -16.46 -4.70
N ASN A 107 11.22 -15.28 -5.26
CA ASN A 107 10.87 -14.03 -4.56
C ASN A 107 9.41 -13.69 -4.87
N VAL A 108 8.54 -13.83 -3.89
CA VAL A 108 7.09 -13.79 -4.07
C VAL A 108 6.45 -12.81 -3.10
N ALA A 109 5.54 -11.99 -3.60
CA ALA A 109 4.67 -11.17 -2.76
C ALA A 109 3.27 -11.82 -2.68
N LEU A 110 2.77 -12.00 -1.46
CA LEU A 110 1.41 -12.44 -1.21
C LEU A 110 0.53 -11.20 -1.08
N VAL A 111 -0.30 -10.95 -2.08
CA VAL A 111 -1.12 -9.75 -2.17
C VAL A 111 -2.60 -10.10 -2.24
N GLY A 112 -3.47 -9.21 -1.85
CA GLY A 112 -4.91 -9.42 -1.90
C GLY A 112 -5.66 -8.39 -1.07
N HIS A 113 -6.97 -8.37 -1.23
CA HIS A 113 -7.86 -7.50 -0.49
C HIS A 113 -7.82 -7.77 1.02
N LEU A 114 -8.32 -6.83 1.81
CA LEU A 114 -8.41 -6.95 3.26
C LEU A 114 -9.17 -8.22 3.67
N HIS A 115 -8.64 -8.92 4.65
CA HIS A 115 -9.20 -10.15 5.20
C HIS A 115 -9.37 -11.34 4.21
N HIS A 116 -8.68 -11.32 3.09
CA HIS A 116 -8.69 -12.47 2.16
C HIS A 116 -7.78 -13.64 2.59
N GLY A 117 -7.20 -13.58 3.80
CA GLY A 117 -6.53 -14.71 4.43
C GLY A 117 -5.04 -14.88 4.10
N LYS A 118 -4.34 -13.84 3.68
CA LYS A 118 -2.89 -13.87 3.40
C LYS A 118 -2.07 -14.30 4.62
N THR A 119 -2.23 -13.58 5.73
CA THR A 119 -1.51 -13.85 6.99
C THR A 119 -1.80 -15.25 7.54
N THR A 120 -3.05 -15.68 7.48
CA THR A 120 -3.44 -17.04 7.89
C THR A 120 -2.82 -18.11 7.00
N PHE A 121 -2.65 -17.81 5.71
CA PHE A 121 -1.97 -18.70 4.78
C PHE A 121 -0.47 -18.81 5.09
N VAL A 122 0.18 -17.70 5.41
CA VAL A 122 1.58 -17.70 5.86
C VAL A 122 1.73 -18.50 7.15
N ASP A 123 0.78 -18.38 8.08
CA ASP A 123 0.76 -19.20 9.31
C ASP A 123 0.77 -20.71 8.99
N CYS A 124 0.06 -21.13 7.98
CA CYS A 124 0.08 -22.53 7.54
C CYS A 124 1.45 -22.95 7.01
N LEU A 125 2.10 -22.11 6.24
CA LEU A 125 3.47 -22.36 5.75
C LEU A 125 4.49 -22.39 6.90
N VAL A 126 4.35 -21.48 7.86
CA VAL A 126 5.22 -21.44 9.04
C VAL A 126 5.03 -22.69 9.91
N ARG A 127 3.79 -23.14 10.12
CA ARG A 127 3.52 -24.38 10.86
C ARG A 127 4.08 -25.63 10.17
N GLN A 128 4.15 -25.62 8.86
CA GLN A 128 4.78 -26.71 8.10
C GLN A 128 6.30 -26.75 8.33
N THR A 129 6.93 -25.58 8.42
CA THR A 129 8.40 -25.47 8.56
C THR A 129 8.91 -25.45 9.98
N HIS A 130 8.07 -25.07 10.96
CA HIS A 130 8.44 -24.92 12.36
C HIS A 130 7.69 -25.93 13.23
N PRO A 131 8.32 -27.06 13.60
CA PRO A 131 7.65 -28.15 14.31
C PRO A 131 7.02 -27.74 15.66
N GLN A 132 7.62 -26.81 16.37
CA GLN A 132 7.12 -26.33 17.65
C GLN A 132 5.75 -25.67 17.58
N LEU A 133 5.43 -25.05 16.43
CA LEU A 133 4.16 -24.36 16.20
C LEU A 133 3.02 -25.29 15.73
N ARG A 134 3.34 -26.54 15.38
CA ARG A 134 2.34 -27.51 14.89
C ARG A 134 1.30 -27.85 15.96
N ASN A 135 1.73 -27.93 17.21
CA ASN A 135 0.91 -28.37 18.34
C ASN A 135 0.21 -27.22 19.08
N MET A 136 0.42 -25.98 18.68
CA MET A 136 -0.27 -24.85 19.28
C MET A 136 -1.72 -24.80 18.80
N GLU A 137 -2.66 -24.94 19.72
CA GLU A 137 -4.10 -24.83 19.45
C GLU A 137 -4.57 -23.39 19.20
N GLU A 138 -3.69 -22.42 19.21
CA GLU A 138 -4.03 -21.02 19.02
C GLU A 138 -4.77 -20.81 17.70
N ARG A 139 -5.94 -20.22 17.83
CA ARG A 139 -6.88 -20.01 16.72
C ARG A 139 -6.29 -19.21 15.57
N ASN A 140 -5.47 -18.22 15.89
CA ASN A 140 -4.80 -17.38 14.92
C ASN A 140 -3.40 -17.06 15.42
N LEU A 141 -2.40 -17.70 14.84
CA LEU A 141 -1.00 -17.44 15.16
C LEU A 141 -0.58 -16.03 14.73
N ARG A 142 -1.05 -15.57 13.57
CA ARG A 142 -0.71 -14.28 12.96
C ARG A 142 0.80 -13.98 13.07
N TYR A 143 1.59 -14.91 12.59
CA TYR A 143 3.02 -14.95 12.81
C TYR A 143 3.75 -13.71 12.29
N THR A 144 3.31 -13.18 11.16
CA THR A 144 3.90 -12.01 10.49
C THR A 144 3.41 -10.67 11.05
N ASP A 145 2.31 -10.67 11.81
CA ASP A 145 1.81 -9.46 12.47
C ASP A 145 2.52 -9.24 13.80
N THR A 146 3.62 -8.53 13.77
CA THR A 146 4.51 -8.34 14.93
C THR A 146 4.27 -7.04 15.70
N LEU A 147 3.57 -6.07 15.11
CA LEU A 147 3.29 -4.79 15.74
C LEU A 147 2.07 -4.88 16.66
N PHE A 148 2.11 -4.15 17.77
CA PHE A 148 0.98 -4.04 18.69
C PHE A 148 -0.30 -3.55 17.97
N THR A 149 -0.17 -2.53 17.14
CA THR A 149 -1.29 -1.96 16.37
C THR A 149 -1.89 -2.94 15.37
N GLU A 150 -1.09 -3.80 14.73
CA GLU A 150 -1.58 -4.84 13.82
C GLU A 150 -2.48 -5.83 14.55
N GLN A 151 -2.14 -6.14 15.76
CA GLN A 151 -2.83 -7.15 16.53
C GLN A 151 -4.05 -6.61 17.23
N GLU A 152 -3.98 -5.40 17.76
CA GLU A 152 -5.13 -4.71 18.36
C GLU A 152 -6.24 -4.51 17.30
N ARG A 153 -5.87 -4.08 16.09
CA ARG A 153 -6.82 -3.80 15.02
C ARG A 153 -7.22 -5.02 14.19
N GLY A 154 -6.46 -6.09 14.26
CA GLY A 154 -6.68 -7.26 13.42
C GLY A 154 -6.37 -7.05 11.94
N VAL A 155 -5.56 -6.05 11.61
CA VAL A 155 -5.18 -5.65 10.26
C VAL A 155 -3.67 -5.55 10.15
N SER A 156 -3.09 -6.14 9.11
CA SER A 156 -1.66 -5.99 8.83
C SER A 156 -1.37 -4.57 8.34
N ILE A 157 -0.35 -3.94 8.89
CA ILE A 157 0.03 -2.55 8.61
C ILE A 157 1.33 -2.50 7.82
N LYS A 158 2.30 -3.32 8.18
CA LYS A 158 3.61 -3.42 7.55
C LYS A 158 3.74 -4.71 6.75
N ALA A 159 4.41 -4.63 5.62
CA ALA A 159 4.81 -5.83 4.89
C ALA A 159 5.95 -6.52 5.62
N THR A 160 5.82 -7.81 5.86
CA THR A 160 6.79 -8.59 6.63
C THR A 160 7.36 -9.71 5.76
N PRO A 161 8.69 -9.78 5.60
CA PRO A 161 9.32 -10.86 4.85
C PRO A 161 9.46 -12.12 5.66
N MET A 162 9.36 -13.25 4.97
CA MET A 162 9.65 -14.58 5.49
C MET A 162 10.45 -15.36 4.44
N THR A 163 11.53 -15.99 4.86
CA THR A 163 12.33 -16.89 4.02
C THR A 163 12.13 -18.32 4.46
N LEU A 164 11.52 -19.13 3.62
CA LEU A 164 11.14 -20.50 3.94
C LEU A 164 11.77 -21.50 2.95
N VAL A 165 12.18 -22.66 3.45
CA VAL A 165 12.57 -23.79 2.60
C VAL A 165 11.41 -24.75 2.53
N LEU A 166 10.83 -24.87 1.37
CA LEU A 166 9.65 -25.70 1.10
C LEU A 166 9.93 -26.70 -0.04
N GLN A 167 9.23 -27.82 0.01
CA GLN A 167 9.36 -28.86 -0.99
C GLN A 167 8.22 -28.81 -2.01
N ASP A 168 8.55 -29.07 -3.26
CA ASP A 168 7.56 -29.24 -4.33
C ASP A 168 6.91 -30.64 -4.28
N VAL A 169 6.01 -30.89 -5.21
CA VAL A 169 5.32 -32.19 -5.35
C VAL A 169 6.30 -33.36 -5.59
N LYS A 170 7.48 -33.11 -6.11
CA LYS A 170 8.53 -34.10 -6.35
C LYS A 170 9.49 -34.28 -5.19
N GLY A 171 9.31 -33.55 -4.11
CA GLY A 171 10.19 -33.51 -2.93
C GLY A 171 11.47 -32.70 -3.11
N LYS A 172 11.59 -31.91 -4.17
CA LYS A 172 12.72 -31.00 -4.37
C LYS A 172 12.54 -29.74 -3.54
N SER A 173 13.57 -29.33 -2.82
CA SER A 173 13.54 -28.15 -1.96
C SER A 173 13.83 -26.87 -2.72
N PHE A 174 13.07 -25.83 -2.40
CA PHE A 174 13.21 -24.48 -2.93
C PHE A 174 13.25 -23.45 -1.80
N LEU A 175 13.97 -22.37 -2.01
CA LEU A 175 14.00 -21.23 -1.13
C LEU A 175 12.91 -20.25 -1.56
N LEU A 176 11.88 -20.07 -0.75
CA LEU A 176 10.81 -19.10 -1.00
C LEU A 176 11.02 -17.89 -0.08
N ASN A 177 11.35 -16.76 -0.68
CA ASN A 177 11.30 -15.46 -0.04
C ASN A 177 9.89 -14.89 -0.26
N THR A 178 9.10 -14.82 0.80
CA THR A 178 7.73 -14.36 0.73
C THR A 178 7.54 -13.06 1.51
N PHE A 179 6.75 -12.15 0.96
CA PHE A 179 6.22 -11.01 1.70
C PHE A 179 4.75 -11.25 2.05
N ASP A 180 4.42 -11.13 3.32
CA ASP A 180 3.03 -10.93 3.74
C ASP A 180 2.72 -9.45 3.70
N THR A 181 1.84 -9.02 2.80
CA THR A 181 1.54 -7.61 2.57
C THR A 181 0.21 -7.20 3.18
N PRO A 182 0.06 -5.91 3.57
CA PRO A 182 -1.21 -5.37 4.03
C PRO A 182 -2.29 -5.47 2.94
N GLY A 183 -3.50 -5.82 3.34
CA GLY A 183 -4.66 -5.88 2.45
C GLY A 183 -5.48 -4.60 2.39
N HIS A 184 -5.33 -3.71 3.36
CA HIS A 184 -6.05 -2.45 3.42
C HIS A 184 -5.51 -1.45 2.39
N VAL A 185 -6.40 -0.76 1.69
CA VAL A 185 -6.02 0.18 0.61
C VAL A 185 -5.14 1.34 1.07
N ASN A 186 -5.25 1.74 2.33
CA ASN A 186 -4.44 2.82 2.90
C ASN A 186 -2.95 2.47 2.98
N PHE A 187 -2.61 1.18 3.05
CA PHE A 187 -1.24 0.68 3.13
C PHE A 187 -0.72 0.15 1.78
N SER A 188 -1.25 0.65 0.68
CA SER A 188 -0.79 0.27 -0.66
C SER A 188 0.68 0.63 -0.95
N ASP A 189 1.22 1.60 -0.25
CA ASP A 189 2.64 1.96 -0.30
C ASP A 189 3.56 0.81 0.16
N GLU A 190 3.19 0.11 1.21
CA GLU A 190 3.89 -1.09 1.69
C GLU A 190 3.90 -2.21 0.63
N VAL A 191 2.78 -2.40 -0.03
CA VAL A 191 2.66 -3.37 -1.12
C VAL A 191 3.56 -2.98 -2.30
N THR A 192 3.59 -1.72 -2.67
CA THR A 192 4.46 -1.21 -3.73
C THR A 192 5.93 -1.46 -3.43
N ALA A 193 6.36 -1.14 -2.21
CA ALA A 193 7.73 -1.39 -1.78
C ALA A 193 8.10 -2.88 -1.82
N SER A 194 7.17 -3.74 -1.43
CA SER A 194 7.36 -5.20 -1.45
C SER A 194 7.44 -5.76 -2.87
N MET A 195 6.55 -5.32 -3.75
CA MET A 195 6.53 -5.75 -5.16
C MET A 195 7.83 -5.39 -5.90
N ARG A 196 8.46 -4.28 -5.53
CA ARG A 196 9.72 -3.86 -6.14
C ARG A 196 10.84 -4.89 -5.97
N LEU A 197 10.88 -5.59 -4.85
CA LEU A 197 11.88 -6.62 -4.56
C LEU A 197 11.50 -8.02 -5.06
N CYS A 198 10.26 -8.24 -5.47
CA CYS A 198 9.75 -9.55 -5.88
C CYS A 198 9.85 -9.80 -7.38
N ASP A 199 9.85 -11.07 -7.77
CA ASP A 199 9.79 -11.54 -9.15
C ASP A 199 8.38 -11.97 -9.58
N GLY A 200 7.51 -12.25 -8.62
CA GLY A 200 6.14 -12.64 -8.88
C GLY A 200 5.21 -12.35 -7.71
N VAL A 201 3.93 -12.44 -7.99
CA VAL A 201 2.86 -12.24 -7.00
C VAL A 201 1.91 -13.42 -6.98
N VAL A 202 1.40 -13.71 -5.80
CA VAL A 202 0.24 -14.58 -5.59
C VAL A 202 -0.90 -13.70 -5.13
N LEU A 203 -1.92 -13.57 -5.95
CA LEU A 203 -3.12 -12.79 -5.63
C LEU A 203 -4.09 -13.67 -4.86
N PHE A 204 -4.45 -13.26 -3.65
CA PHE A 204 -5.44 -13.94 -2.82
C PHE A 204 -6.82 -13.33 -3.07
N VAL A 205 -7.76 -14.18 -3.40
CA VAL A 205 -9.17 -13.82 -3.58
C VAL A 205 -10.02 -14.70 -2.68
N ASP A 206 -10.91 -14.11 -1.91
CA ASP A 206 -11.89 -14.84 -1.10
C ASP A 206 -12.96 -15.45 -2.01
N ALA A 207 -13.19 -16.75 -1.86
CA ALA A 207 -14.17 -17.48 -2.67
C ALA A 207 -15.61 -16.97 -2.47
N ALA A 208 -15.93 -16.44 -1.28
CA ALA A 208 -17.26 -15.93 -0.99
C ALA A 208 -17.47 -14.49 -1.49
N GLU A 209 -16.47 -13.62 -1.30
CA GLU A 209 -16.55 -12.21 -1.67
C GLU A 209 -16.22 -11.95 -3.15
N GLY A 210 -15.30 -12.71 -3.71
CA GLY A 210 -14.87 -12.53 -5.10
C GLY A 210 -13.89 -11.37 -5.27
N VAL A 211 -13.88 -10.78 -6.45
CA VAL A 211 -12.99 -9.67 -6.81
C VAL A 211 -13.51 -8.37 -6.19
N MET A 212 -12.66 -7.72 -5.43
CA MET A 212 -12.96 -6.48 -4.70
C MET A 212 -12.09 -5.32 -5.22
N LEU A 213 -12.32 -4.11 -4.71
CA LEU A 213 -11.60 -2.90 -5.09
C LEU A 213 -10.07 -3.07 -5.07
N ASN A 214 -9.55 -3.54 -3.96
CA ASN A 214 -8.10 -3.66 -3.81
C ASN A 214 -7.54 -4.79 -4.68
N THR A 215 -8.31 -5.82 -4.95
CA THR A 215 -7.92 -6.93 -5.85
C THR A 215 -7.61 -6.42 -7.26
N GLU A 216 -8.49 -5.60 -7.83
CA GLU A 216 -8.27 -4.99 -9.15
C GLU A 216 -7.05 -4.06 -9.16
N ARG A 217 -6.91 -3.24 -8.13
CA ARG A 217 -5.77 -2.32 -8.00
C ARG A 217 -4.43 -3.05 -7.90
N LEU A 218 -4.38 -4.11 -7.12
CA LEU A 218 -3.18 -4.94 -6.96
C LEU A 218 -2.82 -5.68 -8.25
N LEU A 219 -3.82 -6.18 -8.96
CA LEU A 219 -3.62 -6.82 -10.25
C LEU A 219 -3.03 -5.84 -11.27
N LYS A 220 -3.59 -4.66 -11.38
CA LYS A 220 -3.07 -3.59 -12.24
C LYS A 220 -1.63 -3.22 -11.86
N HIS A 221 -1.35 -3.10 -10.57
CA HIS A 221 -0.01 -2.78 -10.08
C HIS A 221 1.01 -3.87 -10.36
N ALA A 222 0.63 -5.14 -10.20
CA ALA A 222 1.48 -6.28 -10.54
C ALA A 222 1.83 -6.30 -12.04
N ILE A 223 0.88 -5.98 -12.91
CA ILE A 223 1.13 -5.85 -14.35
C ILE A 223 2.10 -4.69 -14.65
N GLN A 224 1.92 -3.55 -14.02
CA GLN A 224 2.79 -2.38 -14.19
C GLN A 224 4.22 -2.66 -13.73
N GLU A 225 4.40 -3.41 -12.66
CA GLU A 225 5.71 -3.85 -12.15
C GLU A 225 6.29 -5.06 -12.91
N ARG A 226 5.62 -5.55 -13.94
CA ARG A 226 6.03 -6.68 -14.79
C ARG A 226 6.32 -7.95 -14.01
N LEU A 227 5.51 -8.24 -13.00
CA LEU A 227 5.65 -9.44 -12.18
C LEU A 227 4.94 -10.64 -12.79
N SER A 228 5.46 -11.82 -12.52
CA SER A 228 4.77 -13.08 -12.83
C SER A 228 3.52 -13.19 -11.96
N PHE A 229 2.40 -13.59 -12.54
CA PHE A 229 1.10 -13.56 -11.87
C PHE A 229 0.56 -14.96 -11.62
N THR A 230 0.14 -15.23 -10.39
CA THR A 230 -0.57 -16.44 -10.00
C THR A 230 -1.76 -16.09 -9.11
N LEU A 231 -2.74 -16.98 -9.02
CA LEU A 231 -3.98 -16.78 -8.28
C LEU A 231 -4.15 -17.83 -7.19
N CYS A 232 -4.54 -17.42 -6.00
CA CYS A 232 -4.98 -18.29 -4.94
C CYS A 232 -6.42 -17.95 -4.53
N ILE A 233 -7.35 -18.84 -4.81
CA ILE A 233 -8.73 -18.71 -4.34
C ILE A 233 -8.81 -19.32 -2.96
N ASN A 234 -8.87 -18.44 -1.96
CA ASN A 234 -8.83 -18.82 -0.54
C ASN A 234 -10.23 -18.87 0.07
N LYS A 235 -10.33 -19.47 1.23
CA LYS A 235 -11.57 -19.59 2.01
C LYS A 235 -12.70 -20.34 1.30
N ILE A 236 -12.37 -21.41 0.59
CA ILE A 236 -13.37 -22.26 -0.04
C ILE A 236 -14.34 -22.90 0.96
N ASP A 237 -13.92 -23.02 2.23
CA ASP A 237 -14.78 -23.46 3.33
C ASP A 237 -16.01 -22.56 3.53
N ARG A 238 -15.92 -21.27 3.22
CA ARG A 238 -17.05 -20.35 3.31
C ARG A 238 -18.18 -20.68 2.33
N LEU A 239 -17.85 -21.26 1.18
CA LEU A 239 -18.85 -21.74 0.22
C LEU A 239 -19.71 -22.87 0.81
N ILE A 240 -19.08 -23.71 1.63
CA ILE A 240 -19.71 -24.88 2.24
C ILE A 240 -20.44 -24.51 3.54
N LEU A 241 -19.75 -23.82 4.46
CA LEU A 241 -20.22 -23.58 5.83
C LEU A 241 -21.07 -22.32 5.99
N GLU A 242 -20.71 -21.24 5.30
CA GLU A 242 -21.39 -19.95 5.44
C GLU A 242 -22.48 -19.77 4.38
N LEU A 243 -22.12 -19.83 3.12
CA LEU A 243 -23.05 -19.61 2.00
C LEU A 243 -23.92 -20.86 1.73
N LYS A 244 -23.48 -22.03 2.18
CA LYS A 244 -24.19 -23.31 2.01
C LYS A 244 -24.63 -23.55 0.56
N LEU A 245 -23.76 -23.20 -0.40
CA LEU A 245 -24.05 -23.38 -1.81
C LEU A 245 -24.02 -24.87 -2.19
N PRO A 246 -24.91 -25.32 -3.09
CA PRO A 246 -24.75 -26.63 -3.72
C PRO A 246 -23.39 -26.73 -4.45
N PRO A 247 -22.80 -27.93 -4.55
CA PRO A 247 -21.48 -28.09 -5.18
C PRO A 247 -21.39 -27.52 -6.60
N GLN A 248 -22.44 -27.61 -7.39
CA GLN A 248 -22.47 -27.05 -8.74
C GLN A 248 -22.43 -25.51 -8.74
N ASP A 249 -23.18 -24.88 -7.84
CA ASP A 249 -23.20 -23.42 -7.73
C ASP A 249 -21.87 -22.90 -7.18
N ALA A 250 -21.24 -23.64 -6.28
CA ALA A 250 -19.90 -23.33 -5.80
C ALA A 250 -18.87 -23.39 -6.95
N TYR A 251 -18.98 -24.38 -7.82
CA TYR A 251 -18.13 -24.45 -9.02
C TYR A 251 -18.32 -23.24 -9.93
N PHE A 252 -19.55 -22.85 -10.22
CA PHE A 252 -19.83 -21.67 -11.03
C PHE A 252 -19.29 -20.38 -10.39
N LYS A 253 -19.37 -20.27 -9.07
CA LYS A 253 -18.81 -19.12 -8.37
C LYS A 253 -17.28 -19.06 -8.48
N LEU A 254 -16.61 -20.19 -8.34
CA LEU A 254 -15.16 -20.29 -8.55
C LEU A 254 -14.78 -19.97 -10.00
N GLN A 255 -15.54 -20.51 -10.96
CA GLN A 255 -15.33 -20.21 -12.37
C GLN A 255 -15.52 -18.72 -12.68
N HIS A 256 -16.55 -18.09 -12.12
CA HIS A 256 -16.80 -16.67 -12.28
C HIS A 256 -15.62 -15.82 -11.77
N ILE A 257 -15.04 -16.16 -10.62
CA ILE A 257 -13.84 -15.47 -10.10
C ILE A 257 -12.68 -15.57 -11.08
N VAL A 258 -12.41 -16.75 -11.62
CA VAL A 258 -11.35 -16.97 -12.61
C VAL A 258 -11.60 -16.17 -13.89
N ASP A 259 -12.84 -16.16 -14.39
CA ASP A 259 -13.21 -15.46 -15.61
C ASP A 259 -13.12 -13.93 -15.42
N GLU A 260 -13.52 -13.41 -14.26
CA GLU A 260 -13.42 -12.00 -13.90
C GLU A 260 -11.96 -11.55 -13.81
N ILE A 261 -11.09 -12.32 -13.16
CA ILE A 261 -9.66 -12.06 -13.11
C ILE A 261 -9.03 -12.07 -14.52
N ASN A 262 -9.40 -13.02 -15.38
CA ASN A 262 -8.94 -13.05 -16.77
C ASN A 262 -9.43 -11.83 -17.57
N GLY A 263 -10.65 -11.39 -17.33
CA GLY A 263 -11.18 -10.16 -17.91
C GLY A 263 -10.35 -8.93 -17.53
N LEU A 264 -10.00 -8.80 -16.25
CA LEU A 264 -9.14 -7.73 -15.77
C LEU A 264 -7.70 -7.82 -16.30
N LEU A 265 -7.14 -9.03 -16.40
CA LEU A 265 -5.83 -9.25 -17.01
C LEU A 265 -5.79 -8.83 -18.49
N THR A 266 -6.86 -9.11 -19.22
CA THR A 266 -7.00 -8.68 -20.62
C THR A 266 -7.17 -7.18 -20.75
N LEU A 267 -7.90 -6.55 -19.82
CA LEU A 267 -8.15 -5.11 -19.83
C LEU A 267 -6.89 -4.29 -19.54
N HIS A 268 -6.10 -4.72 -18.58
CA HIS A 268 -4.93 -3.97 -18.07
C HIS A 268 -3.59 -4.46 -18.61
N GLY A 269 -3.53 -5.68 -19.14
CA GLY A 269 -2.29 -6.32 -19.60
C GLY A 269 -2.10 -6.25 -21.11
N ASP A 270 -0.87 -6.49 -21.49
CA ASP A 270 -0.46 -6.66 -22.88
C ASP A 270 -0.58 -8.14 -23.29
N SER A 271 -0.31 -8.42 -24.56
CA SER A 271 -0.26 -9.80 -25.10
C SER A 271 0.75 -10.72 -24.41
N THR A 272 1.66 -10.17 -23.62
CA THR A 272 2.67 -10.93 -22.87
C THR A 272 2.14 -11.52 -21.58
N VAL A 273 1.02 -11.04 -21.07
CA VAL A 273 0.41 -11.52 -19.83
C VAL A 273 -0.36 -12.80 -20.08
N LYS A 274 0.03 -13.87 -19.39
CA LYS A 274 -0.63 -15.17 -19.52
C LYS A 274 -1.96 -15.17 -18.76
N PRO A 275 -3.02 -15.76 -19.31
CA PRO A 275 -4.26 -15.93 -18.57
C PRO A 275 -4.07 -16.89 -17.40
N VAL A 276 -4.90 -16.75 -16.37
CA VAL A 276 -4.96 -17.69 -15.26
C VAL A 276 -6.00 -18.77 -15.53
N SER A 277 -5.63 -20.01 -15.32
CA SER A 277 -6.55 -21.14 -15.41
C SER A 277 -6.07 -22.27 -14.48
N PRO A 278 -6.97 -22.92 -13.76
CA PRO A 278 -6.62 -24.09 -12.97
C PRO A 278 -5.94 -25.19 -13.79
N VAL A 279 -6.31 -25.34 -15.05
CA VAL A 279 -5.72 -26.32 -15.97
C VAL A 279 -4.25 -26.01 -16.28
N LEU A 280 -3.90 -24.74 -16.38
CA LEU A 280 -2.50 -24.31 -16.58
C LEU A 280 -1.64 -24.50 -15.33
N GLY A 281 -2.26 -24.68 -14.18
CA GLY A 281 -1.57 -24.87 -12.90
C GLY A 281 -1.17 -23.57 -12.19
N ASN A 282 -1.58 -22.41 -12.68
CA ASN A 282 -1.31 -21.10 -12.04
C ASN A 282 -2.44 -20.61 -11.12
N VAL A 283 -3.37 -21.46 -10.81
CA VAL A 283 -4.45 -21.23 -9.83
C VAL A 283 -4.42 -22.32 -8.78
N CYS A 284 -4.39 -21.93 -7.51
CA CYS A 284 -4.58 -22.86 -6.40
C CYS A 284 -5.85 -22.54 -5.62
N PHE A 285 -6.42 -23.55 -5.00
CA PHE A 285 -7.58 -23.45 -4.11
C PHE A 285 -7.13 -23.70 -2.69
N ALA A 286 -7.57 -22.87 -1.77
CA ALA A 286 -7.13 -22.97 -0.38
C ALA A 286 -8.25 -22.70 0.62
N SER A 287 -8.08 -23.28 1.80
CA SER A 287 -8.78 -22.89 3.02
C SER A 287 -7.73 -22.75 4.12
N SER A 288 -7.23 -21.55 4.29
CA SER A 288 -6.15 -21.27 5.25
C SER A 288 -6.56 -21.58 6.68
N LEU A 289 -7.84 -21.42 7.02
CA LEU A 289 -8.36 -21.71 8.36
C LEU A 289 -8.22 -23.20 8.71
N TYR A 290 -8.43 -24.07 7.75
CA TYR A 290 -8.40 -25.53 7.93
C TYR A 290 -7.12 -26.19 7.38
N GLY A 291 -6.17 -25.41 6.93
CA GLY A 291 -4.88 -25.90 6.45
C GLY A 291 -4.95 -26.71 5.14
N VAL A 292 -5.86 -26.32 4.26
CA VAL A 292 -6.03 -26.94 2.94
C VAL A 292 -5.47 -26.04 1.87
N CYS A 293 -4.64 -26.60 0.99
CA CYS A 293 -4.20 -25.92 -0.23
C CYS A 293 -3.88 -26.98 -1.31
N PHE A 294 -4.48 -26.83 -2.47
CA PHE A 294 -4.25 -27.75 -3.58
C PHE A 294 -4.35 -27.05 -4.93
N THR A 295 -3.64 -27.58 -5.89
CA THR A 295 -3.84 -27.33 -7.32
C THR A 295 -4.51 -28.56 -7.94
N LEU A 296 -5.03 -28.43 -9.16
CA LEU A 296 -5.61 -29.60 -9.83
C LEU A 296 -4.61 -30.76 -9.95
N LYS A 297 -3.35 -30.44 -10.19
CA LYS A 297 -2.28 -31.43 -10.32
C LYS A 297 -1.96 -32.10 -8.99
N SER A 298 -1.89 -31.38 -7.91
CA SER A 298 -1.65 -31.95 -6.57
C SER A 298 -2.82 -32.82 -6.11
N PHE A 299 -4.05 -32.38 -6.40
CA PHE A 299 -5.24 -33.17 -6.08
C PHE A 299 -5.37 -34.44 -6.93
N ALA A 300 -5.04 -34.35 -8.23
CA ALA A 300 -4.97 -35.52 -9.11
C ALA A 300 -3.95 -36.55 -8.62
N ARG A 301 -2.87 -36.12 -8.01
CA ARG A 301 -1.88 -37.00 -7.40
C ARG A 301 -2.44 -37.79 -6.22
N LEU A 302 -3.30 -37.22 -5.39
CA LEU A 302 -3.97 -37.95 -4.32
C LEU A 302 -4.75 -39.15 -4.86
N TYR A 303 -5.40 -38.97 -6.00
CA TYR A 303 -6.07 -40.09 -6.69
C TYR A 303 -5.09 -41.10 -7.27
N ALA A 304 -3.98 -40.66 -7.83
CA ALA A 304 -2.95 -41.56 -8.37
C ALA A 304 -2.26 -42.40 -7.29
N ASP A 305 -2.07 -41.81 -6.08
CA ASP A 305 -1.49 -42.54 -4.94
C ASP A 305 -2.46 -43.57 -4.35
N THR A 306 -3.76 -43.37 -4.54
CA THR A 306 -4.81 -44.28 -4.05
C THR A 306 -5.17 -45.34 -5.10
N TYR A 307 -5.18 -44.98 -6.38
CA TYR A 307 -5.60 -45.87 -7.48
C TYR A 307 -4.48 -46.06 -8.50
N GLU A 308 -4.11 -47.29 -8.74
CA GLU A 308 -3.10 -47.63 -9.74
C GLU A 308 -3.56 -47.31 -11.17
N GLY A 309 -2.64 -46.79 -11.98
CA GLY A 309 -2.86 -46.53 -13.40
C GLY A 309 -3.46 -45.19 -13.76
N VAL A 310 -3.57 -44.27 -12.84
CA VAL A 310 -4.01 -42.87 -13.10
C VAL A 310 -2.82 -42.01 -13.57
N ASN A 311 -2.93 -41.43 -14.77
CA ASN A 311 -1.96 -40.46 -15.25
C ASN A 311 -2.33 -39.09 -14.68
N VAL A 312 -1.49 -38.55 -13.79
CA VAL A 312 -1.71 -37.26 -13.08
C VAL A 312 -1.90 -36.08 -14.04
N ASP A 313 -1.07 -35.98 -15.05
CA ASP A 313 -1.10 -34.84 -15.97
C ASP A 313 -2.35 -34.84 -16.87
N GLU A 314 -2.77 -35.99 -17.34
CA GLU A 314 -4.01 -36.11 -18.13
C GLU A 314 -5.27 -35.94 -17.28
N PHE A 315 -5.27 -36.48 -16.07
CA PHE A 315 -6.40 -36.37 -15.17
C PHE A 315 -6.58 -34.92 -14.70
N SER A 316 -5.51 -34.25 -14.32
CA SER A 316 -5.58 -32.85 -13.90
C SER A 316 -6.14 -31.91 -14.96
N ARG A 317 -5.81 -32.12 -16.23
CA ARG A 317 -6.36 -31.34 -17.35
C ARG A 317 -7.86 -31.55 -17.56
N ARG A 318 -8.40 -32.67 -17.09
CA ARG A 318 -9.82 -33.02 -17.24
C ARG A 318 -10.65 -32.70 -16.01
N LEU A 319 -10.05 -32.20 -14.94
CA LEU A 319 -10.75 -31.84 -13.71
C LEU A 319 -11.44 -30.45 -13.75
N TRP A 320 -11.17 -29.62 -14.74
CA TRP A 320 -11.74 -28.28 -14.83
C TRP A 320 -12.42 -28.04 -16.17
N GLY A 321 -13.48 -27.25 -16.16
CA GLY A 321 -14.27 -26.95 -17.36
C GLY A 321 -15.48 -27.87 -17.52
N ASP A 322 -16.06 -27.85 -18.71
CA ASP A 322 -17.22 -28.70 -19.07
C ASP A 322 -16.79 -30.11 -19.43
N MET A 323 -16.31 -30.80 -18.42
CA MET A 323 -15.91 -32.20 -18.53
C MET A 323 -16.76 -33.07 -17.60
N TYR A 324 -17.20 -34.21 -18.10
CA TYR A 324 -18.08 -35.14 -17.39
C TYR A 324 -17.45 -36.52 -17.42
N PHE A 325 -17.46 -37.18 -16.29
CA PHE A 325 -16.98 -38.56 -16.20
C PHE A 325 -18.11 -39.55 -16.42
N GLN A 326 -17.87 -40.54 -17.23
CA GLN A 326 -18.79 -41.69 -17.44
C GLN A 326 -18.27 -42.90 -16.70
N PRO A 327 -18.91 -43.33 -15.62
CA PRO A 327 -18.43 -44.50 -14.83
C PRO A 327 -18.39 -45.78 -15.61
N LYS A 328 -19.36 -45.99 -16.51
CA LYS A 328 -19.47 -47.24 -17.31
C LYS A 328 -18.33 -47.43 -18.31
N THR A 329 -17.88 -46.36 -18.95
CA THR A 329 -16.82 -46.40 -19.97
C THR A 329 -15.47 -45.94 -19.42
N ARG A 330 -15.42 -45.44 -18.19
CA ARG A 330 -14.24 -44.81 -17.54
C ARG A 330 -13.57 -43.72 -18.41
N LYS A 331 -14.38 -42.99 -19.16
CA LYS A 331 -13.91 -41.94 -20.08
C LYS A 331 -14.51 -40.58 -19.70
N PHE A 332 -13.75 -39.53 -19.96
CA PHE A 332 -14.23 -38.16 -19.84
C PHE A 332 -14.84 -37.69 -21.16
N THR A 333 -15.99 -37.03 -21.10
CA THR A 333 -16.70 -36.47 -22.25
C THR A 333 -17.04 -34.99 -22.02
N ARG A 334 -17.17 -34.24 -23.11
CA ARG A 334 -17.57 -32.82 -23.03
C ARG A 334 -19.08 -32.61 -22.95
N LYS A 335 -19.85 -33.65 -23.22
CA LYS A 335 -21.32 -33.59 -23.14
C LYS A 335 -21.80 -34.43 -21.96
N PRO A 336 -22.77 -33.89 -21.18
CA PRO A 336 -23.35 -34.68 -20.09
C PRO A 336 -24.07 -35.93 -20.65
N ALA A 337 -23.86 -37.03 -19.98
CA ALA A 337 -24.56 -38.32 -20.34
C ALA A 337 -26.03 -38.28 -19.88
N HIS A 338 -26.33 -37.56 -18.82
CA HIS A 338 -27.68 -37.38 -18.23
C HIS A 338 -27.87 -35.94 -17.81
N THR A 339 -29.12 -35.51 -17.64
CA THR A 339 -29.46 -34.16 -17.09
C THR A 339 -28.93 -33.91 -15.67
N SER A 340 -28.68 -34.95 -14.93
CA SER A 340 -28.13 -34.91 -13.55
C SER A 340 -26.62 -35.18 -13.51
N ALA A 341 -25.92 -35.25 -14.67
CA ALA A 341 -24.48 -35.49 -14.68
C ALA A 341 -23.73 -34.29 -14.11
N GLN A 342 -22.81 -34.57 -13.22
CA GLN A 342 -22.00 -33.54 -12.58
C GLN A 342 -20.70 -33.31 -13.34
N ARG A 343 -20.16 -32.09 -13.27
CA ARG A 343 -18.83 -31.79 -13.81
C ARG A 343 -17.75 -32.57 -13.06
N SER A 344 -16.68 -32.87 -13.72
CA SER A 344 -15.56 -33.60 -13.14
C SER A 344 -14.98 -32.90 -11.89
N PHE A 345 -14.87 -31.59 -11.89
CA PHE A 345 -14.41 -30.85 -10.71
C PHE A 345 -15.35 -31.01 -9.51
N VAL A 346 -16.64 -30.96 -9.75
CA VAL A 346 -17.65 -31.17 -8.71
C VAL A 346 -17.58 -32.59 -8.17
N GLU A 347 -17.56 -33.59 -9.02
CA GLU A 347 -17.58 -34.99 -8.65
C GLU A 347 -16.30 -35.45 -7.91
N PHE A 348 -15.13 -35.04 -8.40
CA PHE A 348 -13.85 -35.53 -7.86
C PHE A 348 -13.21 -34.62 -6.82
N VAL A 349 -13.54 -33.32 -6.78
CA VAL A 349 -12.93 -32.35 -5.83
C VAL A 349 -13.92 -31.83 -4.84
N LEU A 350 -15.02 -31.21 -5.28
CA LEU A 350 -15.95 -30.56 -4.37
C LEU A 350 -16.78 -31.56 -3.54
N GLU A 351 -17.33 -32.59 -4.12
CA GLU A 351 -18.14 -33.58 -3.38
C GLU A 351 -17.38 -34.27 -2.25
N PRO A 352 -16.15 -34.77 -2.43
CA PRO A 352 -15.38 -35.28 -1.30
C PRO A 352 -15.15 -34.29 -0.19
N LEU A 353 -14.85 -33.03 -0.52
CA LEU A 353 -14.70 -31.98 0.48
C LEU A 353 -16.02 -31.69 1.20
N TYR A 354 -17.12 -31.52 0.48
CA TYR A 354 -18.45 -31.32 1.04
C TYR A 354 -18.85 -32.47 1.98
N LYS A 355 -18.59 -33.72 1.57
CA LYS A 355 -18.87 -34.90 2.39
C LYS A 355 -18.09 -34.88 3.70
N LEU A 356 -16.78 -34.55 3.65
CA LEU A 356 -15.94 -34.45 4.83
C LEU A 356 -16.43 -33.35 5.77
N PHE A 357 -16.69 -32.18 5.25
CA PHE A 357 -17.17 -31.04 6.05
C PHE A 357 -18.54 -31.33 6.67
N ALA A 358 -19.47 -31.88 5.90
CA ALA A 358 -20.81 -32.20 6.39
C ALA A 358 -20.78 -33.26 7.49
N GLN A 359 -19.97 -34.28 7.35
CA GLN A 359 -19.87 -35.35 8.35
C GLN A 359 -19.17 -34.92 9.63
N VAL A 360 -18.09 -34.12 9.51
CA VAL A 360 -17.40 -33.61 10.70
C VAL A 360 -18.28 -32.65 11.47
N VAL A 361 -19.07 -31.81 10.78
CA VAL A 361 -19.97 -30.86 11.44
C VAL A 361 -21.24 -31.50 12.00
N GLY A 362 -21.83 -32.47 11.29
CA GLY A 362 -23.13 -32.99 11.59
C GLY A 362 -23.22 -34.40 12.20
N ASP A 363 -22.24 -35.26 11.95
CA ASP A 363 -22.43 -36.70 12.16
C ASP A 363 -21.15 -37.46 12.60
N VAL A 364 -20.47 -36.88 13.59
CA VAL A 364 -19.16 -37.36 14.08
C VAL A 364 -19.23 -38.79 14.59
N ASP A 365 -20.33 -39.19 15.20
CA ASP A 365 -20.42 -40.43 16.00
C ASP A 365 -20.78 -41.66 15.15
N THR A 366 -21.38 -41.51 13.99
CA THR A 366 -21.94 -42.61 13.24
C THR A 366 -21.26 -42.95 11.91
N THR A 367 -21.08 -41.95 11.04
CA THR A 367 -20.64 -42.19 9.67
C THR A 367 -19.23 -41.67 9.37
N LEU A 368 -18.68 -40.82 10.22
CA LEU A 368 -17.37 -40.21 10.02
C LEU A 368 -16.24 -41.26 10.01
N ALA A 369 -16.30 -42.22 10.94
CA ALA A 369 -15.26 -43.25 11.05
C ALA A 369 -15.20 -44.14 9.78
N ASP A 370 -16.34 -44.49 9.22
CA ASP A 370 -16.45 -45.28 7.98
C ASP A 370 -15.89 -44.48 6.79
N THR A 371 -16.22 -43.21 6.70
CA THR A 371 -15.73 -42.34 5.63
C THR A 371 -14.23 -42.10 5.72
N LEU A 372 -13.69 -41.93 6.92
CA LEU A 372 -12.25 -41.77 7.15
C LEU A 372 -11.50 -43.08 6.78
N ALA A 373 -12.11 -44.24 7.05
CA ALA A 373 -11.54 -45.52 6.64
C ALA A 373 -11.56 -45.70 5.11
N GLU A 374 -12.65 -45.31 4.43
CA GLU A 374 -12.74 -45.30 2.96
C GLU A 374 -11.69 -44.41 2.32
N LEU A 375 -11.44 -43.23 2.89
CA LEU A 375 -10.46 -42.26 2.40
C LEU A 375 -9.03 -42.54 2.88
N GLN A 376 -8.83 -43.58 3.69
CA GLN A 376 -7.54 -43.96 4.27
C GLN A 376 -6.88 -42.86 5.12
N ILE A 377 -7.67 -42.05 5.83
CA ILE A 377 -7.21 -40.98 6.71
C ILE A 377 -7.05 -41.53 8.15
N PRO A 378 -5.84 -41.66 8.68
CA PRO A 378 -5.64 -42.14 10.04
C PRO A 378 -5.99 -41.08 11.03
N VAL A 379 -6.95 -41.31 11.92
CA VAL A 379 -7.31 -40.41 13.03
C VAL A 379 -7.33 -41.24 14.32
N THR A 380 -6.71 -40.72 15.38
CA THR A 380 -6.69 -41.37 16.68
C THR A 380 -8.02 -41.15 17.43
N GLY A 381 -8.35 -42.05 18.33
CA GLY A 381 -9.59 -41.95 19.12
C GLY A 381 -9.63 -40.73 20.07
N GLU A 382 -8.49 -40.19 20.43
CA GLU A 382 -8.38 -38.97 21.21
C GLU A 382 -8.69 -37.74 20.35
N GLU A 383 -8.17 -37.70 19.10
CA GLU A 383 -8.44 -36.61 18.16
C GLU A 383 -9.92 -36.54 17.76
N MET A 384 -10.60 -37.69 17.68
CA MET A 384 -12.05 -37.75 17.42
C MET A 384 -12.89 -37.04 18.50
N LYS A 385 -12.38 -36.93 19.73
CA LYS A 385 -13.04 -36.25 20.84
C LYS A 385 -12.78 -34.73 20.88
N CYS A 386 -11.94 -34.22 20.01
CA CYS A 386 -11.66 -32.78 19.90
C CYS A 386 -12.89 -32.01 19.41
N ASN A 387 -12.90 -30.68 19.66
CA ASN A 387 -13.89 -29.78 19.10
C ASN A 387 -13.90 -29.84 17.56
N ILE A 388 -15.03 -29.48 16.96
CA ILE A 388 -15.28 -29.57 15.52
C ILE A 388 -14.18 -28.89 14.68
N ARG A 389 -13.74 -27.66 15.04
CA ARG A 389 -12.75 -26.93 14.28
C ARG A 389 -11.36 -27.58 14.27
N PRO A 390 -10.76 -27.93 15.41
CA PRO A 390 -9.51 -28.66 15.44
C PRO A 390 -9.59 -30.02 14.71
N LEU A 391 -10.68 -30.75 14.91
CA LEU A 391 -10.89 -32.02 14.25
C LEU A 391 -10.96 -31.87 12.73
N LEU A 392 -11.73 -30.93 12.23
CA LEU A 392 -11.84 -30.63 10.80
C LEU A 392 -10.49 -30.23 10.21
N ARG A 393 -9.73 -29.40 10.92
CA ARG A 393 -8.38 -29.02 10.51
C ARG A 393 -7.45 -30.23 10.38
N THR A 394 -7.46 -31.10 11.39
CA THR A 394 -6.61 -32.32 11.38
C THR A 394 -6.99 -33.23 10.23
N ILE A 395 -8.26 -33.45 10.02
CA ILE A 395 -8.77 -34.34 8.94
C ILE A 395 -8.42 -33.74 7.58
N CYS A 396 -8.71 -32.46 7.34
CA CYS A 396 -8.43 -31.79 6.08
C CYS A 396 -6.94 -31.74 5.77
N ASN A 397 -6.10 -31.46 6.77
CA ASN A 397 -4.66 -31.42 6.61
C ASN A 397 -4.09 -32.80 6.24
N ARG A 398 -4.59 -33.86 6.84
CA ARG A 398 -4.19 -35.24 6.50
C ARG A 398 -4.74 -35.70 5.16
N PHE A 399 -5.91 -35.22 4.75
CA PHE A 399 -6.52 -35.58 3.48
C PHE A 399 -5.78 -34.95 2.31
N VAL A 400 -5.54 -33.66 2.35
CA VAL A 400 -4.91 -32.91 1.26
C VAL A 400 -3.39 -32.94 1.35
N GLY A 401 -2.85 -33.05 2.57
CA GLY A 401 -1.41 -33.03 2.84
C GLY A 401 -0.81 -31.64 2.92
N ASP A 402 0.51 -31.57 2.75
CA ASP A 402 1.27 -30.34 2.80
C ASP A 402 1.00 -29.42 1.59
N PHE A 403 1.45 -28.18 1.70
CA PHE A 403 1.24 -27.14 0.66
C PHE A 403 2.17 -27.29 -0.56
N CYS A 404 2.54 -28.52 -0.90
CA CYS A 404 3.41 -28.81 -2.04
C CYS A 404 2.83 -28.36 -3.38
N GLY A 405 1.50 -28.37 -3.53
CA GLY A 405 0.83 -27.85 -4.72
C GLY A 405 1.04 -26.34 -4.91
N PHE A 406 1.00 -25.57 -3.81
CA PHE A 406 1.32 -24.14 -3.84
C PHE A 406 2.78 -23.90 -4.22
N VAL A 407 3.69 -24.65 -3.64
CA VAL A 407 5.13 -24.56 -3.98
C VAL A 407 5.36 -24.88 -5.45
N GLN A 408 4.73 -25.93 -5.95
CA GLN A 408 4.81 -26.30 -7.37
C GLN A 408 4.29 -25.18 -8.29
N MET A 409 3.17 -24.55 -7.92
CA MET A 409 2.63 -23.40 -8.65
C MET A 409 3.64 -22.25 -8.70
N CYS A 410 4.23 -21.90 -7.57
CA CYS A 410 5.25 -20.83 -7.50
C CYS A 410 6.49 -21.17 -8.33
N VAL A 411 6.95 -22.41 -8.27
CA VAL A 411 8.14 -22.85 -9.02
C VAL A 411 7.91 -22.83 -10.53
N ASP A 412 6.75 -23.30 -10.98
CA ASP A 412 6.44 -23.43 -12.41
C ASP A 412 6.06 -22.10 -13.07
N HIS A 413 5.43 -21.19 -12.36
CA HIS A 413 4.83 -19.97 -12.92
C HIS A 413 5.49 -18.68 -12.48
N ILE A 414 6.25 -18.66 -11.38
CA ILE A 414 7.06 -17.53 -10.96
C ILE A 414 8.51 -17.80 -11.35
N ARG A 415 9.07 -16.87 -12.11
CA ARG A 415 10.44 -16.99 -12.59
C ARG A 415 11.45 -16.88 -11.44
N SER A 416 12.56 -17.59 -11.56
CA SER A 416 13.69 -17.43 -10.66
C SER A 416 14.34 -16.06 -10.83
N PRO A 417 15.12 -15.56 -9.86
CA PRO A 417 15.88 -14.32 -10.03
C PRO A 417 16.77 -14.29 -11.28
N LEU A 418 17.31 -15.42 -11.68
CA LEU A 418 18.12 -15.53 -12.89
C LEU A 418 17.26 -15.42 -14.16
N ASP A 419 16.15 -16.18 -14.22
CA ASP A 419 15.28 -16.20 -15.41
C ASP A 419 14.51 -14.88 -15.60
N ASN A 420 14.23 -14.17 -14.51
CA ASN A 420 13.52 -12.90 -14.51
C ASN A 420 14.45 -11.69 -14.54
N ALA A 421 15.75 -11.88 -14.49
CA ALA A 421 16.73 -10.80 -14.36
C ALA A 421 16.59 -9.74 -15.47
N GLN A 422 16.40 -10.18 -16.71
CA GLN A 422 16.23 -9.25 -17.84
C GLN A 422 15.01 -8.36 -17.67
N VAL A 423 13.86 -8.93 -17.39
CA VAL A 423 12.61 -8.18 -17.22
C VAL A 423 12.72 -7.21 -16.04
N LYS A 424 13.29 -7.68 -14.93
CA LYS A 424 13.44 -6.88 -13.72
C LYS A 424 14.41 -5.72 -13.91
N VAL A 425 15.58 -5.98 -14.43
CA VAL A 425 16.61 -4.95 -14.63
C VAL A 425 16.18 -3.92 -15.68
N ASP A 426 15.57 -4.36 -16.77
CA ASP A 426 15.02 -3.44 -17.79
C ASP A 426 13.95 -2.50 -17.22
N HIS A 427 13.21 -2.96 -16.22
CA HIS A 427 12.16 -2.17 -15.58
C HIS A 427 12.70 -1.19 -14.55
N ILE A 428 13.66 -1.59 -13.72
CA ILE A 428 14.08 -0.79 -12.55
C ILE A 428 15.39 -0.02 -12.75
N TYR A 429 16.29 -0.48 -13.59
CA TYR A 429 17.60 0.15 -13.79
C TYR A 429 17.56 1.26 -14.82
N THR A 430 18.11 2.43 -14.47
CA THR A 430 18.10 3.62 -15.34
C THR A 430 19.35 3.74 -16.22
N GLY A 431 20.31 2.83 -16.05
CA GLY A 431 21.58 2.87 -16.77
C GLY A 431 21.55 2.35 -18.19
N VAL A 432 22.70 2.40 -18.82
CA VAL A 432 22.89 1.97 -20.22
C VAL A 432 22.82 0.44 -20.32
N ARG A 433 22.03 -0.07 -21.26
CA ARG A 433 21.83 -1.51 -21.46
C ARG A 433 23.03 -2.26 -22.03
N GLU A 434 23.99 -1.56 -22.56
CA GLU A 434 25.23 -2.14 -23.16
C GLU A 434 26.38 -2.20 -22.16
N SER A 435 26.18 -1.74 -20.92
CA SER A 435 27.21 -1.74 -19.88
C SER A 435 27.51 -3.14 -19.35
N GLY A 436 28.73 -3.33 -18.87
CA GLY A 436 29.14 -4.58 -18.21
C GLY A 436 28.36 -4.86 -16.95
N LEU A 437 27.99 -3.82 -16.18
CA LEU A 437 27.13 -3.91 -14.99
C LEU A 437 25.73 -4.47 -15.32
N TYR A 438 25.16 -4.01 -16.41
CA TYR A 438 23.88 -4.52 -16.89
C TYR A 438 23.95 -6.02 -17.20
N GLN A 439 25.00 -6.47 -17.89
CA GLN A 439 25.19 -7.88 -18.19
C GLN A 439 25.42 -8.71 -16.93
N ASP A 440 26.18 -8.21 -15.97
CA ASP A 440 26.41 -8.88 -14.69
C ASP A 440 25.11 -9.06 -13.90
N MET A 441 24.23 -8.05 -13.90
CA MET A 441 22.91 -8.14 -13.27
C MET A 441 21.99 -9.15 -13.99
N LEU A 442 22.07 -9.23 -15.33
CA LEU A 442 21.29 -10.23 -16.09
C LEU A 442 21.69 -11.66 -15.78
N GLN A 443 22.95 -11.89 -15.46
CA GLN A 443 23.47 -13.21 -15.14
C GLN A 443 23.37 -13.57 -13.66
N CYS A 444 22.93 -12.64 -12.81
CA CYS A 444 22.98 -12.78 -11.33
C CYS A 444 24.35 -13.30 -10.87
N ASP A 445 25.41 -12.75 -11.41
CA ASP A 445 26.77 -13.21 -11.14
C ASP A 445 27.20 -12.78 -9.73
N ALA A 446 27.45 -13.77 -8.88
CA ALA A 446 27.90 -13.54 -7.50
C ALA A 446 29.35 -13.03 -7.40
N ASN A 447 30.15 -13.15 -8.45
CA ASN A 447 31.54 -12.70 -8.48
C ASN A 447 31.72 -11.34 -9.17
N ALA A 448 30.65 -10.75 -9.70
CA ALA A 448 30.67 -9.45 -10.34
C ALA A 448 30.70 -8.29 -9.34
N GLN A 449 30.71 -7.07 -9.84
CA GLN A 449 30.60 -5.87 -9.03
C GLN A 449 29.24 -5.79 -8.32
N LEU A 450 29.25 -5.30 -7.08
CA LEU A 450 28.08 -5.25 -6.24
C LEU A 450 27.06 -4.22 -6.75
N MET A 451 25.82 -4.66 -6.93
CA MET A 451 24.67 -3.81 -7.18
C MET A 451 23.52 -4.31 -6.31
N VAL A 452 23.06 -3.46 -5.39
CA VAL A 452 22.00 -3.79 -4.44
C VAL A 452 20.92 -2.71 -4.50
N HIS A 453 19.66 -3.14 -4.56
CA HIS A 453 18.51 -2.24 -4.54
C HIS A 453 17.78 -2.38 -3.21
N SER A 454 17.62 -1.26 -2.50
CA SER A 454 16.84 -1.18 -1.27
C SER A 454 15.51 -0.49 -1.50
N SER A 455 14.44 -0.98 -0.93
CA SER A 455 13.11 -0.39 -1.07
C SER A 455 12.42 -0.11 0.26
N LYS A 456 12.89 -0.68 1.36
CA LYS A 456 12.19 -0.59 2.64
C LYS A 456 13.15 -0.62 3.81
N MET A 457 12.76 0.02 4.91
CA MET A 457 13.51 0.04 6.16
C MET A 457 12.64 -0.40 7.32
N TYR A 458 13.23 -1.15 8.24
CA TYR A 458 12.61 -1.61 9.48
C TYR A 458 13.35 -1.03 10.68
N PRO A 459 12.65 -0.52 11.70
CA PRO A 459 13.30 -0.04 12.90
C PRO A 459 13.93 -1.18 13.70
N THR A 460 14.99 -0.88 14.43
CA THR A 460 15.52 -1.77 15.46
C THR A 460 14.58 -1.80 16.67
N GLU A 461 14.81 -2.71 17.62
CA GLU A 461 13.93 -2.84 18.81
C GLU A 461 13.83 -1.58 19.64
N ASP A 462 14.93 -0.85 19.78
CA ASP A 462 15.03 0.42 20.48
C ASP A 462 14.64 1.62 19.63
N CYS A 463 14.24 1.42 18.37
CA CYS A 463 13.87 2.46 17.41
C CYS A 463 14.93 3.58 17.21
N THR A 464 16.19 3.30 17.55
CA THR A 464 17.28 4.27 17.37
C THR A 464 17.83 4.26 15.96
N PHE A 465 17.92 3.09 15.34
CA PHE A 465 18.42 2.89 13.99
C PHE A 465 17.41 2.14 13.12
N PHE A 466 17.68 2.13 11.82
CA PHE A 466 16.91 1.35 10.85
C PHE A 466 17.80 0.29 10.21
N GLN A 467 17.20 -0.83 9.91
CA GLN A 467 17.79 -1.87 9.08
C GLN A 467 17.17 -1.83 7.70
N VAL A 468 18.00 -1.88 6.68
CA VAL A 468 17.59 -1.66 5.29
C VAL A 468 17.33 -3.00 4.63
N LEU A 469 16.11 -3.23 4.18
CA LEU A 469 15.77 -4.41 3.38
C LEU A 469 16.09 -4.16 1.92
N ALA A 470 16.90 -5.02 1.35
CA ALA A 470 17.41 -4.88 0.01
C ALA A 470 17.48 -6.23 -0.73
N ARG A 471 17.54 -6.15 -2.04
CA ARG A 471 17.82 -7.28 -2.92
C ARG A 471 19.15 -7.10 -3.60
N VAL A 472 20.00 -8.10 -3.52
CA VAL A 472 21.28 -8.13 -4.22
C VAL A 472 21.02 -8.50 -5.68
N MET A 473 21.33 -7.59 -6.60
CA MET A 473 21.11 -7.81 -8.04
C MET A 473 22.33 -8.41 -8.72
N SER A 474 23.52 -8.04 -8.31
CA SER A 474 24.79 -8.64 -8.76
C SER A 474 25.86 -8.54 -7.69
N GLY A 475 26.87 -9.38 -7.78
CA GLY A 475 27.92 -9.45 -6.77
C GLY A 475 27.51 -10.16 -5.49
N THR A 476 28.36 -10.10 -4.50
CA THR A 476 28.12 -10.69 -3.17
C THR A 476 28.39 -9.62 -2.11
N LEU A 477 27.41 -9.38 -1.26
CA LEU A 477 27.53 -8.45 -0.13
C LEU A 477 28.12 -9.18 1.08
N HIS A 478 29.19 -8.63 1.64
CA HIS A 478 29.87 -9.16 2.83
C HIS A 478 29.61 -8.29 4.05
N ALA A 479 29.52 -8.89 5.21
CA ALA A 479 29.47 -8.17 6.48
C ALA A 479 30.78 -7.38 6.70
N GLY A 480 30.69 -6.14 7.13
CA GLY A 480 31.85 -5.25 7.33
C GLY A 480 32.44 -4.64 6.07
N GLN A 481 31.85 -4.87 4.90
CA GLN A 481 32.31 -4.30 3.64
C GLN A 481 32.05 -2.79 3.58
N GLU A 482 32.98 -2.03 3.02
CA GLU A 482 32.71 -0.64 2.65
C GLU A 482 31.92 -0.59 1.33
N VAL A 483 30.84 0.18 1.34
CA VAL A 483 29.94 0.32 0.20
C VAL A 483 29.65 1.78 -0.06
N ARG A 484 29.37 2.10 -1.32
CA ARG A 484 28.87 3.41 -1.74
C ARG A 484 27.36 3.36 -1.84
N VAL A 485 26.70 4.24 -1.10
CA VAL A 485 25.24 4.34 -1.07
C VAL A 485 24.82 5.55 -1.90
N LEU A 486 23.99 5.31 -2.90
CA LEU A 486 23.45 6.34 -3.80
C LEU A 486 21.98 6.58 -3.47
N GLY A 487 21.60 7.83 -3.22
CA GLY A 487 20.21 8.21 -2.97
C GLY A 487 19.37 8.32 -4.25
N GLU A 488 18.12 8.72 -4.08
CA GLU A 488 17.15 8.83 -5.18
C GLU A 488 17.46 9.93 -6.20
N ASN A 489 18.17 10.97 -5.78
CA ASN A 489 18.50 12.14 -6.61
C ASN A 489 19.90 12.09 -7.21
N TYR A 490 20.64 11.01 -6.99
CA TYR A 490 21.98 10.88 -7.51
C TYR A 490 22.00 10.86 -9.04
N THR A 491 22.89 11.67 -9.61
CA THR A 491 23.22 11.67 -11.03
C THR A 491 24.74 11.71 -11.20
N LEU A 492 25.24 11.36 -12.39
CA LEU A 492 26.67 11.44 -12.68
C LEU A 492 27.23 12.87 -12.59
N GLN A 493 26.37 13.87 -12.70
CA GLN A 493 26.72 15.29 -12.65
C GLN A 493 26.60 15.90 -11.26
N ASP A 494 25.79 15.27 -10.41
CA ASP A 494 25.51 15.70 -9.03
C ASP A 494 25.75 14.53 -8.08
N GLU A 495 26.91 14.57 -7.45
CA GLU A 495 27.35 13.53 -6.51
C GLU A 495 26.99 13.83 -5.04
N GLU A 496 26.21 14.87 -4.76
CA GLU A 496 25.86 15.25 -3.37
C GLU A 496 25.12 14.14 -2.63
N ASP A 497 24.32 13.35 -3.36
CA ASP A 497 23.51 12.25 -2.80
C ASP A 497 24.25 10.90 -2.81
N SER A 498 25.55 10.93 -2.61
CA SER A 498 26.41 9.75 -2.57
C SER A 498 27.27 9.76 -1.31
N ARG A 499 27.30 8.64 -0.60
CA ARG A 499 28.15 8.46 0.59
C ARG A 499 28.78 7.09 0.62
N VAL A 500 29.98 7.02 1.18
CA VAL A 500 30.67 5.76 1.49
C VAL A 500 30.42 5.42 2.95
N LEU A 501 29.85 4.26 3.18
CA LEU A 501 29.51 3.75 4.51
C LEU A 501 29.98 2.31 4.67
N GLN A 502 30.18 1.90 5.90
CA GLN A 502 30.53 0.52 6.23
C GLN A 502 29.29 -0.26 6.59
N VAL A 503 29.11 -1.41 5.96
CA VAL A 503 28.06 -2.38 6.29
C VAL A 503 28.37 -3.00 7.65
N GLY A 504 27.37 -3.04 8.51
CA GLY A 504 27.44 -3.75 9.78
C GLY A 504 27.16 -5.25 9.60
N ARG A 505 26.20 -5.75 10.34
CA ARG A 505 25.74 -7.13 10.22
C ARG A 505 24.72 -7.31 9.12
N LEU A 506 24.68 -8.51 8.55
CA LEU A 506 23.71 -8.93 7.54
C LEU A 506 22.77 -9.96 8.15
N TRP A 507 21.49 -9.84 7.83
CA TRP A 507 20.45 -10.70 8.39
C TRP A 507 19.51 -11.21 7.30
N ILE A 508 18.97 -12.42 7.50
CA ILE A 508 17.69 -12.84 6.93
C ILE A 508 16.61 -12.50 7.94
N TYR A 509 15.58 -11.80 7.50
CA TYR A 509 14.47 -11.38 8.35
C TYR A 509 13.33 -12.38 8.28
N GLU A 510 12.98 -12.98 9.42
CA GLU A 510 11.99 -14.04 9.56
C GLU A 510 10.83 -13.59 10.46
N ALA A 511 10.30 -12.41 10.24
CA ALA A 511 9.22 -11.81 11.01
C ALA A 511 9.54 -11.66 12.52
N ARG A 512 9.65 -12.76 13.27
CA ARG A 512 9.86 -12.76 14.73
C ARG A 512 11.29 -13.01 15.14
N TYR A 513 12.16 -13.42 14.24
CA TYR A 513 13.58 -13.63 14.50
C TYR A 513 14.43 -13.26 13.30
N LYS A 514 15.72 -13.18 13.47
CA LYS A 514 16.68 -12.85 12.42
C LYS A 514 17.81 -13.84 12.41
N ILE A 515 18.25 -14.22 11.21
CA ILE A 515 19.37 -15.13 11.01
C ILE A 515 20.56 -14.30 10.52
N GLU A 516 21.65 -14.29 11.29
CA GLU A 516 22.86 -13.57 10.90
C GLU A 516 23.63 -14.33 9.83
N LEU A 517 24.09 -13.59 8.81
CA LEU A 517 24.88 -14.12 7.71
C LEU A 517 26.17 -13.35 7.54
N ASN A 518 27.21 -14.02 7.06
CA ASN A 518 28.48 -13.39 6.72
C ASN A 518 28.47 -12.79 5.30
N ARG A 519 27.73 -13.38 4.39
CA ARG A 519 27.65 -12.96 3.00
C ARG A 519 26.29 -13.27 2.41
N VAL A 520 25.88 -12.49 1.43
CA VAL A 520 24.65 -12.70 0.68
C VAL A 520 24.95 -12.56 -0.83
N PRO A 521 24.80 -13.62 -1.62
CA PRO A 521 25.04 -13.58 -3.05
C PRO A 521 23.85 -12.98 -3.81
N ALA A 522 24.05 -12.72 -5.11
CA ALA A 522 23.02 -12.17 -5.99
C ALA A 522 21.74 -13.02 -6.04
N GLY A 523 20.60 -12.35 -6.14
CA GLY A 523 19.28 -12.95 -6.23
C GLY A 523 18.55 -13.12 -4.89
N ASN A 524 19.19 -12.80 -3.78
CA ASN A 524 18.64 -12.94 -2.43
C ASN A 524 18.21 -11.61 -1.82
N TRP A 525 17.32 -11.69 -0.85
CA TRP A 525 16.99 -10.57 0.02
C TRP A 525 17.94 -10.54 1.21
N VAL A 526 18.24 -9.35 1.69
CA VAL A 526 19.11 -9.13 2.84
C VAL A 526 18.62 -7.94 3.64
N LEU A 527 18.74 -8.04 4.96
CA LEU A 527 18.53 -6.94 5.89
C LEU A 527 19.91 -6.42 6.31
N ILE A 528 20.20 -5.17 5.98
CA ILE A 528 21.53 -4.56 6.13
C ILE A 528 21.52 -3.58 7.29
N GLU A 529 22.50 -3.69 8.17
CA GLU A 529 22.70 -2.79 9.29
C GLU A 529 23.83 -1.79 8.99
N GLY A 530 23.69 -0.56 9.48
CA GLY A 530 24.77 0.43 9.48
C GLY A 530 24.79 1.42 8.31
N ILE A 531 23.85 1.34 7.36
CA ILE A 531 23.83 2.21 6.17
C ILE A 531 22.60 3.11 6.09
N ASP A 532 21.76 3.15 7.11
CA ASP A 532 20.48 3.85 7.10
C ASP A 532 20.57 5.38 7.17
N GLN A 533 21.72 5.92 7.57
CA GLN A 533 21.87 7.35 7.83
C GLN A 533 21.56 8.26 6.65
N CYS A 534 21.96 7.86 5.46
CA CYS A 534 21.77 8.65 4.24
C CYS A 534 20.56 8.20 3.39
N ILE A 535 19.90 7.11 3.77
CA ILE A 535 18.76 6.58 3.04
C ILE A 535 17.47 7.15 3.61
N VAL A 536 16.63 7.73 2.75
CA VAL A 536 15.31 8.24 3.13
C VAL A 536 14.20 7.29 2.70
N LYS A 537 14.18 6.87 1.45
CA LYS A 537 13.17 5.94 0.89
C LYS A 537 13.83 4.74 0.22
N THR A 538 14.39 4.95 -0.96
CA THR A 538 15.09 3.92 -1.72
C THR A 538 16.55 4.30 -1.92
N ALA A 539 17.38 3.31 -2.14
CA ALA A 539 18.80 3.54 -2.42
C ALA A 539 19.36 2.47 -3.35
N THR A 540 20.44 2.83 -4.00
CA THR A 540 21.30 1.92 -4.76
C THR A 540 22.61 1.77 -4.01
N ILE A 541 23.03 0.56 -3.74
CA ILE A 541 24.24 0.27 -2.99
C ILE A 541 25.23 -0.42 -3.94
N THR A 542 26.44 0.12 -4.01
CA THR A 542 27.47 -0.34 -4.94
C THR A 542 28.81 -0.49 -4.23
N ASP A 543 29.77 -1.11 -4.91
CA ASP A 543 31.15 -1.08 -4.48
C ASP A 543 31.72 0.36 -4.49
N VAL A 544 32.70 0.64 -3.65
CA VAL A 544 33.35 1.96 -3.58
C VAL A 544 34.08 2.28 -4.89
N GLN A 545 34.73 1.28 -5.47
CA GLN A 545 35.42 1.42 -6.76
C GLN A 545 34.68 0.65 -7.82
N MET A 546 34.08 1.38 -8.74
CA MET A 546 33.37 0.83 -9.87
C MET A 546 34.19 1.02 -11.17
N ALA A 547 34.20 0.00 -12.01
CA ALA A 547 34.89 0.06 -13.31
C ALA A 547 34.16 0.92 -14.33
N GLU A 548 32.86 1.11 -14.17
CA GLU A 548 31.98 1.84 -15.09
C GLU A 548 31.15 2.86 -14.35
N ASP A 549 30.52 3.77 -15.10
CA ASP A 549 29.54 4.71 -14.54
C ASP A 549 28.32 3.98 -14.00
N VAL A 550 27.93 4.33 -12.78
CA VAL A 550 26.82 3.72 -12.07
C VAL A 550 25.60 4.63 -12.09
N PHE A 551 24.46 4.05 -12.43
CA PHE A 551 23.18 4.71 -12.38
C PHE A 551 22.32 4.13 -11.25
N ILE A 552 21.35 4.89 -10.78
CA ILE A 552 20.46 4.46 -9.72
C ILE A 552 19.37 3.52 -10.26
N PHE A 553 18.80 2.71 -9.36
CA PHE A 553 17.51 2.07 -9.60
C PHE A 553 16.40 3.10 -9.45
N ARG A 554 15.35 2.98 -10.26
CA ARG A 554 14.23 3.93 -10.23
C ARG A 554 13.59 4.00 -8.84
N PRO A 555 13.24 5.20 -8.36
CA PRO A 555 12.42 5.35 -7.16
C PRO A 555 11.09 4.60 -7.29
N LEU A 556 10.45 4.33 -6.16
CA LEU A 556 9.14 3.69 -6.13
C LEU A 556 8.09 4.58 -6.80
N LYS A 557 7.24 3.96 -7.62
CA LYS A 557 6.08 4.60 -8.23
C LYS A 557 4.81 4.08 -7.58
N PHE A 558 4.08 4.96 -6.91
CA PHE A 558 2.86 4.61 -6.20
C PHE A 558 1.62 4.84 -7.06
N ASN A 559 0.62 3.98 -6.87
CA ASN A 559 -0.67 4.09 -7.56
C ASN A 559 -1.69 4.97 -6.82
N THR A 560 -1.29 5.55 -5.71
CA THR A 560 -2.13 6.44 -4.89
C THR A 560 -1.34 7.68 -4.52
N GLN A 561 -2.05 8.72 -4.09
CA GLN A 561 -1.45 9.97 -3.63
C GLN A 561 -1.81 10.21 -2.17
N SER A 562 -0.91 10.86 -1.44
CA SER A 562 -1.16 11.32 -0.09
C SER A 562 -1.94 12.64 -0.13
N VAL A 563 -3.24 12.57 0.08
CA VAL A 563 -4.12 13.75 -0.05
C VAL A 563 -4.64 14.27 1.29
N ILE A 564 -4.58 13.49 2.34
CA ILE A 564 -5.00 13.89 3.68
C ILE A 564 -3.80 14.37 4.47
N LYS A 565 -3.93 15.50 5.13
CA LYS A 565 -2.88 16.10 5.94
C LYS A 565 -3.35 16.44 7.34
N ILE A 566 -2.44 16.30 8.30
CA ILE A 566 -2.62 16.70 9.68
C ILE A 566 -1.45 17.57 10.13
N ALA A 567 -1.72 18.54 10.96
CA ALA A 567 -0.68 19.34 11.62
C ALA A 567 -0.40 18.77 13.01
N VAL A 568 0.86 18.69 13.38
CA VAL A 568 1.32 18.14 14.66
C VAL A 568 2.20 19.17 15.39
N GLU A 569 2.04 19.23 16.70
CA GLU A 569 2.87 20.02 17.58
C GLU A 569 3.10 19.30 18.91
N PRO A 570 4.24 19.45 19.57
CA PRO A 570 4.43 18.89 20.90
C PRO A 570 3.57 19.66 21.91
N VAL A 571 3.03 18.93 22.89
CA VAL A 571 2.30 19.58 24.01
C VAL A 571 3.25 20.49 24.79
N ASN A 572 4.49 20.03 24.99
CA ASN A 572 5.54 20.85 25.62
C ASN A 572 6.50 21.36 24.52
N PRO A 573 6.59 22.65 24.27
CA PRO A 573 7.45 23.22 23.22
C PRO A 573 8.93 22.87 23.35
N SER A 574 9.42 22.57 24.55
CA SER A 574 10.82 22.15 24.78
C SER A 574 11.14 20.79 24.16
N GLU A 575 10.14 19.98 23.86
CA GLU A 575 10.29 18.64 23.26
C GLU A 575 10.25 18.65 21.73
N LEU A 576 10.21 19.82 21.11
CA LEU A 576 10.23 19.96 19.65
C LEU A 576 11.38 19.19 18.98
N PRO A 577 12.62 19.19 19.46
CA PRO A 577 13.70 18.41 18.85
C PRO A 577 13.43 16.91 18.81
N LYS A 578 12.80 16.36 19.84
CA LYS A 578 12.40 14.93 19.87
C LYS A 578 11.32 14.63 18.82
N MET A 579 10.35 15.53 18.68
CA MET A 579 9.31 15.38 17.65
C MET A 579 9.92 15.42 16.25
N LEU A 580 10.87 16.33 15.99
CA LEU A 580 11.54 16.42 14.69
C LEU A 580 12.35 15.17 14.36
N ASP A 581 13.04 14.62 15.33
CA ASP A 581 13.72 13.33 15.15
C ASP A 581 12.74 12.19 14.87
N GLY A 582 11.63 12.17 15.60
CA GLY A 582 10.54 11.22 15.35
C GLY A 582 9.94 11.34 13.95
N LEU A 583 9.75 12.57 13.47
CA LEU A 583 9.25 12.81 12.10
C LEU A 583 10.23 12.31 11.02
N ARG A 584 11.53 12.47 11.24
CA ARG A 584 12.55 11.92 10.34
C ARG A 584 12.49 10.38 10.31
N LYS A 585 12.34 9.75 11.46
CA LYS A 585 12.20 8.30 11.59
C LYS A 585 10.92 7.79 10.93
N LEU A 586 9.81 8.48 11.11
CA LEU A 586 8.55 8.16 10.41
C LEU A 586 8.70 8.21 8.90
N ASN A 587 9.36 9.22 8.39
CA ASN A 587 9.59 9.37 6.97
C ASN A 587 10.38 8.21 6.36
N LYS A 588 11.29 7.63 7.13
CA LYS A 588 12.00 6.40 6.76
C LYS A 588 11.12 5.14 6.85
N SER A 589 10.26 5.07 7.85
CA SER A 589 9.45 3.88 8.13
C SER A 589 8.29 3.66 7.15
N TYR A 590 7.68 4.73 6.64
CA TYR A 590 6.52 4.68 5.75
C TYR A 590 6.90 5.17 4.34
N PRO A 591 6.77 4.32 3.30
CA PRO A 591 7.27 4.65 1.96
C PRO A 591 6.63 5.89 1.32
N LEU A 592 5.32 6.09 1.47
CA LEU A 592 4.59 7.20 0.84
C LEU A 592 4.42 8.42 1.74
N LEU A 593 4.70 8.29 3.02
CA LEU A 593 4.56 9.38 3.97
C LEU A 593 5.47 10.55 3.60
N SER A 594 4.96 11.75 3.62
CA SER A 594 5.76 12.95 3.52
C SER A 594 5.48 13.91 4.67
N THR A 595 6.52 14.59 5.12
CA THR A 595 6.45 15.61 6.17
C THR A 595 6.88 16.93 5.60
N ARG A 596 6.20 18.00 5.98
CA ARG A 596 6.50 19.36 5.54
C ARG A 596 6.45 20.32 6.71
N VAL A 597 7.15 21.43 6.60
CA VAL A 597 7.01 22.57 7.48
C VAL A 597 6.40 23.69 6.66
N GLU A 598 5.23 24.15 7.07
CA GLU A 598 4.56 25.30 6.42
C GLU A 598 5.23 26.62 6.84
N GLU A 599 4.99 27.70 6.08
CA GLU A 599 5.53 29.03 6.42
C GLU A 599 5.05 29.56 7.78
N SER A 600 3.89 29.10 8.24
CA SER A 600 3.37 29.37 9.58
C SER A 600 4.17 28.71 10.71
N GLY A 601 5.10 27.81 10.36
CA GLY A 601 5.86 27.00 11.32
C GLY A 601 5.17 25.71 11.74
N GLU A 602 3.99 25.40 11.20
CA GLU A 602 3.31 24.12 11.46
C GLU A 602 4.04 22.96 10.80
N HIS A 603 4.20 21.87 11.54
CA HIS A 603 4.68 20.60 11.01
C HIS A 603 3.50 19.77 10.51
N VAL A 604 3.49 19.46 9.24
CA VAL A 604 2.39 18.80 8.56
C VAL A 604 2.84 17.42 8.08
N ILE A 605 1.99 16.43 8.32
CA ILE A 605 2.14 15.06 7.84
C ILE A 605 1.07 14.79 6.79
N LEU A 606 1.49 14.29 5.62
CA LEU A 606 0.59 13.87 4.55
C LEU A 606 0.50 12.34 4.50
N GLY A 607 -0.71 11.84 4.41
CA GLY A 607 -0.99 10.40 4.35
C GLY A 607 -2.15 10.06 3.42
N THR A 608 -2.34 8.77 3.20
CA THR A 608 -3.32 8.23 2.25
C THR A 608 -4.74 8.15 2.78
N GLY A 609 -4.91 8.04 4.09
CA GLY A 609 -6.22 7.90 4.71
C GLY A 609 -6.18 8.03 6.23
N GLU A 610 -7.37 7.99 6.85
CA GLU A 610 -7.50 8.15 8.30
C GLU A 610 -6.78 7.06 9.10
N LEU A 611 -6.96 5.80 8.70
CA LEU A 611 -6.30 4.67 9.36
C LEU A 611 -4.77 4.74 9.25
N TYR A 612 -4.28 5.12 8.09
CA TYR A 612 -2.84 5.32 7.86
C TYR A 612 -2.27 6.38 8.79
N LEU A 613 -2.91 7.54 8.86
CA LEU A 613 -2.48 8.64 9.73
C LEU A 613 -2.59 8.29 11.22
N ASP A 614 -3.59 7.54 11.61
CA ASP A 614 -3.75 7.08 12.98
C ASP A 614 -2.61 6.12 13.39
N CYS A 615 -2.24 5.19 12.53
CA CYS A 615 -1.07 4.34 12.74
C CYS A 615 0.24 5.13 12.79
N VAL A 616 0.40 6.10 11.91
CA VAL A 616 1.56 7.00 11.89
C VAL A 616 1.66 7.80 13.20
N MET A 617 0.57 8.33 13.68
CA MET A 617 0.55 9.08 14.94
C MET A 617 0.82 8.21 16.16
N HIS A 618 0.30 6.98 16.15
CA HIS A 618 0.64 6.01 17.20
C HIS A 618 2.14 5.73 17.24
N ASP A 619 2.75 5.48 16.08
CA ASP A 619 4.19 5.23 15.98
C ASP A 619 5.01 6.46 16.41
N LEU A 620 4.60 7.65 16.01
CA LEU A 620 5.26 8.88 16.40
C LEU A 620 5.23 9.09 17.93
N ARG A 621 4.08 8.89 18.55
CA ARG A 621 3.90 9.11 20.00
C ARG A 621 4.56 8.05 20.85
N LYS A 622 4.47 6.78 20.45
CA LYS A 622 4.84 5.63 21.29
C LYS A 622 6.18 5.01 20.96
N MET A 623 6.61 5.07 19.70
CA MET A 623 7.81 4.37 19.25
C MET A 623 8.98 5.31 19.00
N TYR A 624 8.78 6.43 18.30
CA TYR A 624 9.87 7.25 17.79
C TYR A 624 10.19 8.48 18.63
N SER A 625 9.19 9.15 19.15
CA SER A 625 9.40 10.38 19.95
C SER A 625 9.19 10.17 21.43
N GLU A 626 8.34 9.24 21.84
CA GLU A 626 7.97 8.97 23.23
C GLU A 626 7.51 10.22 24.00
N ILE A 627 6.76 11.10 23.31
CA ILE A 627 6.22 12.34 23.85
C ILE A 627 4.74 12.48 23.53
N ASP A 628 4.06 13.32 24.29
CA ASP A 628 2.69 13.71 23.99
C ASP A 628 2.67 14.76 22.87
N ILE A 629 1.93 14.45 21.83
CA ILE A 629 1.80 15.26 20.62
C ILE A 629 0.35 15.61 20.39
N LYS A 630 0.10 16.91 20.19
CA LYS A 630 -1.21 17.44 19.84
C LYS A 630 -1.38 17.41 18.33
N VAL A 631 -2.53 16.99 17.90
CA VAL A 631 -2.89 16.87 16.48
C VAL A 631 -4.05 17.79 16.19
N ALA A 632 -3.92 18.62 15.14
CA ALA A 632 -5.01 19.42 14.63
C ALA A 632 -6.00 18.56 13.82
N ASP A 633 -7.19 19.12 13.58
CA ASP A 633 -8.18 18.46 12.74
C ASP A 633 -7.62 18.18 11.33
N PRO A 634 -7.94 17.00 10.77
CA PRO A 634 -7.45 16.63 9.46
C PRO A 634 -8.03 17.52 8.36
N VAL A 635 -7.21 17.82 7.38
CA VAL A 635 -7.59 18.55 6.16
C VAL A 635 -7.10 17.81 4.94
N VAL A 636 -7.55 18.26 3.77
CA VAL A 636 -7.10 17.70 2.50
C VAL A 636 -6.16 18.66 1.78
N ALA A 637 -5.30 18.10 0.93
CA ALA A 637 -4.54 18.88 -0.02
C ALA A 637 -5.45 19.33 -1.16
N PHE A 638 -5.26 20.57 -1.62
CA PHE A 638 -5.95 21.10 -2.81
C PHE A 638 -4.97 21.26 -3.96
N CYS A 639 -5.50 21.44 -5.17
CA CYS A 639 -4.75 21.92 -6.31
C CYS A 639 -5.39 23.19 -6.85
N GLU A 640 -4.63 23.98 -7.56
CA GLU A 640 -5.11 25.17 -8.22
C GLU A 640 -5.17 24.91 -9.73
N SER A 641 -6.22 25.34 -10.39
CA SER A 641 -6.43 25.15 -11.82
C SER A 641 -7.09 26.35 -12.47
N VAL A 642 -7.15 26.33 -13.78
CA VAL A 642 -7.87 27.33 -14.59
C VAL A 642 -8.90 26.64 -15.47
N VAL A 643 -9.93 27.37 -15.85
CA VAL A 643 -11.04 26.85 -16.68
C VAL A 643 -11.03 27.44 -18.07
N GLU A 644 -10.54 28.67 -18.22
CA GLU A 644 -10.53 29.43 -19.48
C GLU A 644 -9.13 29.91 -19.83
N THR A 645 -8.93 30.34 -21.07
CA THR A 645 -7.72 31.04 -21.48
C THR A 645 -7.62 32.42 -20.83
N SER A 646 -6.43 32.86 -20.52
CA SER A 646 -6.19 34.18 -19.95
C SER A 646 -6.85 35.28 -20.78
N SER A 647 -7.62 36.12 -20.13
CA SER A 647 -8.35 37.26 -20.79
C SER A 647 -7.39 38.30 -21.37
N LEU A 648 -6.20 38.41 -20.83
CA LEU A 648 -5.14 39.32 -21.23
C LEU A 648 -3.84 38.60 -21.53
N LYS A 649 -3.04 39.17 -22.41
CA LYS A 649 -1.63 38.82 -22.57
C LYS A 649 -0.85 39.41 -21.40
N CYS A 650 -0.59 38.58 -20.38
CA CYS A 650 0.09 39.05 -19.19
C CYS A 650 1.60 39.15 -19.44
N PHE A 651 2.19 40.23 -19.04
CA PHE A 651 3.61 40.47 -19.13
C PHE A 651 4.20 40.98 -17.83
N ALA A 652 5.47 40.72 -17.60
CA ALA A 652 6.23 41.32 -16.52
C ALA A 652 7.62 41.69 -17.01
N GLU A 653 8.13 42.74 -16.45
CA GLU A 653 9.50 43.21 -16.68
C GLU A 653 10.41 42.78 -15.55
N THR A 654 11.65 42.49 -15.86
CA THR A 654 12.67 42.23 -14.84
C THR A 654 12.94 43.50 -14.03
N PRO A 655 13.44 43.39 -12.78
CA PRO A 655 13.75 44.56 -11.94
C PRO A 655 14.67 45.59 -12.60
N ASN A 656 15.57 45.16 -13.49
CA ASN A 656 16.43 46.03 -14.28
C ASN A 656 15.74 46.66 -15.51
N LYS A 657 14.46 46.30 -15.78
CA LYS A 657 13.63 46.80 -16.89
C LYS A 657 14.20 46.55 -18.28
N LYS A 658 15.13 45.61 -18.44
CA LYS A 658 15.78 45.27 -19.71
C LYS A 658 15.23 43.99 -20.35
N ASN A 659 14.49 43.19 -19.61
CA ASN A 659 13.86 41.99 -20.11
C ASN A 659 12.35 42.04 -19.82
N LYS A 660 11.59 41.49 -20.74
CA LYS A 660 10.13 41.40 -20.62
C LYS A 660 9.68 40.04 -21.11
N ILE A 661 8.84 39.36 -20.37
CA ILE A 661 8.28 38.06 -20.73
C ILE A 661 6.76 38.20 -20.76
N THR A 662 6.15 37.69 -21.81
CA THR A 662 4.69 37.69 -22.00
C THR A 662 4.19 36.24 -22.04
N MET A 663 3.23 35.92 -21.20
CA MET A 663 2.61 34.57 -21.13
C MET A 663 1.09 34.65 -21.09
N ILE A 664 0.48 33.53 -21.48
CA ILE A 664 -0.92 33.23 -21.21
C ILE A 664 -1.04 31.84 -20.60
N ALA A 665 -2.10 31.58 -19.85
CA ALA A 665 -2.45 30.29 -19.31
C ALA A 665 -3.74 29.76 -19.97
N GLU A 666 -3.76 28.46 -20.22
CA GLU A 666 -4.91 27.75 -20.78
C GLU A 666 -5.11 26.45 -20.02
N PRO A 667 -6.33 25.91 -19.92
CA PRO A 667 -6.55 24.57 -19.40
C PRO A 667 -5.97 23.52 -20.37
N LEU A 668 -5.42 22.42 -19.81
CA LEU A 668 -5.02 21.26 -20.59
C LEU A 668 -6.23 20.46 -21.06
N GLU A 669 -6.05 19.69 -22.12
CA GLU A 669 -7.03 18.73 -22.60
C GLU A 669 -7.33 17.66 -21.53
N LYS A 670 -8.53 17.15 -21.50
CA LYS A 670 -8.97 16.14 -20.54
C LYS A 670 -8.13 14.86 -20.67
N GLY A 671 -7.60 14.39 -19.57
CA GLY A 671 -6.79 13.17 -19.49
C GLY A 671 -5.29 13.36 -19.74
N LEU A 672 -4.85 14.51 -20.23
CA LEU A 672 -3.44 14.77 -20.50
C LEU A 672 -2.62 14.89 -19.22
N ALA A 673 -3.16 15.52 -18.19
CA ALA A 673 -2.48 15.63 -16.90
C ALA A 673 -2.21 14.26 -16.27
N GLU A 674 -3.17 13.36 -16.35
CA GLU A 674 -3.05 11.97 -15.87
C GLU A 674 -2.04 11.18 -16.69
N ASP A 675 -1.98 11.35 -18.00
CA ASP A 675 -0.99 10.70 -18.85
C ASP A 675 0.43 11.14 -18.53
N ILE A 676 0.63 12.42 -18.24
CA ILE A 676 1.95 12.93 -17.82
C ILE A 676 2.36 12.36 -16.47
N GLU A 677 1.44 12.34 -15.51
CA GLU A 677 1.70 11.78 -14.17
C GLU A 677 1.97 10.28 -14.19
N ASN A 678 1.29 9.54 -15.07
CA ASN A 678 1.50 8.10 -15.25
C ASN A 678 2.72 7.75 -16.09
N GLU A 679 3.49 8.76 -16.53
CA GLU A 679 4.67 8.59 -17.39
C GLU A 679 4.38 7.91 -18.75
N THR A 680 3.13 7.97 -19.20
CA THR A 680 2.74 7.54 -20.54
C THR A 680 3.46 8.37 -21.60
N VAL A 681 3.76 9.62 -21.27
CA VAL A 681 4.60 10.55 -22.05
C VAL A 681 5.71 11.10 -21.17
N SER A 682 6.92 11.19 -21.70
CA SER A 682 8.09 11.73 -20.98
C SER A 682 8.71 12.88 -21.76
N ILE A 683 9.13 13.92 -21.07
CA ILE A 683 9.84 15.06 -21.66
C ILE A 683 11.20 14.66 -22.22
N GLY A 684 11.78 13.56 -21.74
CA GLY A 684 13.05 13.01 -22.24
C GLY A 684 12.95 12.31 -23.61
N TRP A 685 11.74 12.13 -24.14
CA TRP A 685 11.56 11.55 -25.46
C TRP A 685 12.14 12.45 -26.56
N ASN A 686 12.52 11.83 -27.66
CA ASN A 686 12.86 12.56 -28.88
C ASN A 686 11.68 13.45 -29.30
N LYS A 687 11.96 14.70 -29.71
CA LYS A 687 10.93 15.67 -30.11
C LYS A 687 9.97 15.15 -31.18
N LYS A 688 10.42 14.26 -32.06
CA LYS A 688 9.57 13.61 -33.06
C LYS A 688 8.53 12.72 -32.42
N LYS A 689 8.95 11.81 -31.53
CA LYS A 689 8.06 10.89 -30.79
C LYS A 689 7.09 11.64 -29.90
N LEU A 690 7.57 12.70 -29.23
CA LEU A 690 6.76 13.57 -28.40
C LEU A 690 5.67 14.27 -29.23
N GLY A 691 6.06 14.84 -30.39
CA GLY A 691 5.12 15.47 -31.31
C GLY A 691 4.07 14.50 -31.86
N GLU A 692 4.46 13.29 -32.24
CA GLU A 692 3.54 12.25 -32.69
C GLU A 692 2.55 11.85 -31.59
N PHE A 693 2.99 11.70 -30.37
CA PHE A 693 2.11 11.38 -29.24
C PHE A 693 1.01 12.44 -29.03
N PHE A 694 1.41 13.71 -28.95
CA PHE A 694 0.44 14.80 -28.77
C PHE A 694 -0.49 14.99 -29.96
N GLN A 695 -0.01 14.79 -31.15
CA GLN A 695 -0.85 14.88 -32.37
C GLN A 695 -1.89 13.76 -32.44
N VAL A 696 -1.48 12.52 -32.17
CA VAL A 696 -2.37 11.35 -32.27
C VAL A 696 -3.39 11.32 -31.14
N ASN A 697 -2.96 11.57 -29.89
CA ASN A 697 -3.82 11.38 -28.72
C ASN A 697 -4.63 12.63 -28.37
N TYR A 698 -4.10 13.84 -28.60
CA TYR A 698 -4.68 15.11 -28.15
C TYR A 698 -4.92 16.11 -29.28
N GLN A 699 -4.63 15.75 -30.52
CA GLN A 699 -4.85 16.58 -31.70
C GLN A 699 -4.13 17.94 -31.66
N TRP A 700 -2.97 17.99 -31.01
CA TRP A 700 -2.13 19.16 -31.01
C TRP A 700 -1.50 19.38 -32.38
N ASP A 701 -1.26 20.66 -32.72
CA ASP A 701 -0.38 20.96 -33.85
C ASP A 701 1.03 20.42 -33.62
N LEU A 702 1.61 19.82 -34.64
CA LEU A 702 2.93 19.19 -34.56
C LEU A 702 4.02 20.18 -34.15
N LEU A 703 3.92 21.43 -34.61
CA LEU A 703 4.88 22.47 -34.24
C LEU A 703 4.76 22.88 -32.77
N ALA A 704 3.54 23.03 -32.28
CA ALA A 704 3.28 23.31 -30.88
C ALA A 704 3.77 22.17 -29.97
N ALA A 705 3.53 20.92 -30.33
CA ALA A 705 4.00 19.76 -29.59
C ALA A 705 5.54 19.66 -29.54
N ARG A 706 6.24 20.04 -30.60
CA ARG A 706 7.72 20.09 -30.63
C ARG A 706 8.28 21.29 -29.85
N SER A 707 7.48 22.28 -29.57
CA SER A 707 7.85 23.50 -28.83
C SER A 707 7.65 23.39 -27.33
N ILE A 708 7.28 22.22 -26.81
CA ILE A 708 7.20 21.98 -25.37
C ILE A 708 8.58 22.06 -24.73
N TRP A 709 8.70 22.93 -23.73
CA TRP A 709 9.97 23.12 -23.02
C TRP A 709 10.08 22.25 -21.80
N ALA A 710 9.03 22.19 -20.99
CA ALA A 710 9.07 21.45 -19.74
C ALA A 710 7.66 21.08 -19.25
N PHE A 711 7.62 20.10 -18.37
CA PHE A 711 6.48 19.81 -17.52
C PHE A 711 6.73 20.42 -16.12
N GLY A 712 5.70 20.79 -15.42
CA GLY A 712 5.82 21.38 -14.10
C GLY A 712 4.84 20.77 -13.09
N PRO A 713 5.21 20.75 -11.80
CA PRO A 713 6.39 21.31 -11.11
C PRO A 713 7.71 20.52 -11.27
N ASP A 714 7.64 19.32 -11.83
CA ASP A 714 8.80 18.45 -12.14
C ASP A 714 8.60 17.74 -13.48
N SER A 715 9.47 16.84 -13.85
CA SER A 715 9.40 16.11 -15.13
C SER A 715 8.15 15.24 -15.32
N THR A 716 7.42 14.95 -14.25
CA THR A 716 6.17 14.18 -14.23
C THR A 716 4.97 15.03 -13.80
N GLY A 717 5.14 16.33 -13.72
CA GLY A 717 4.12 17.28 -13.27
C GLY A 717 2.99 17.49 -14.28
N PRO A 718 1.78 17.80 -13.81
CA PRO A 718 0.58 17.87 -14.64
C PRO A 718 0.41 19.19 -15.39
N ASN A 719 1.42 20.00 -15.52
CA ASN A 719 1.39 21.28 -16.24
C ASN A 719 2.43 21.30 -17.36
N ILE A 720 2.19 22.09 -18.38
CA ILE A 720 3.06 22.20 -19.55
C ILE A 720 3.46 23.66 -19.80
N LEU A 721 4.73 23.88 -20.10
CA LEU A 721 5.26 25.16 -20.62
C LEU A 721 5.58 24.99 -22.11
N VAL A 722 4.98 25.83 -22.93
CA VAL A 722 5.14 25.82 -24.38
C VAL A 722 5.73 27.16 -24.86
N ASP A 723 6.70 27.08 -25.76
CA ASP A 723 7.19 28.25 -26.48
C ASP A 723 6.33 28.49 -27.75
N ASP A 724 5.48 29.48 -27.69
CA ASP A 724 4.60 29.89 -28.80
C ASP A 724 5.09 31.22 -29.46
N THR A 725 6.34 31.58 -29.27
CA THR A 725 6.94 32.75 -29.87
C THR A 725 7.24 32.56 -31.36
N LEU A 726 7.05 33.61 -32.15
CA LEU A 726 7.29 33.58 -33.59
C LEU A 726 8.75 33.94 -33.91
N PRO A 727 9.46 33.18 -34.80
CA PRO A 727 10.86 33.42 -35.10
C PRO A 727 11.18 34.81 -35.67
N PHE A 728 10.21 35.48 -36.27
CA PHE A 728 10.37 36.81 -36.81
C PHE A 728 10.11 37.95 -35.83
N GLU A 729 9.50 37.66 -34.69
CA GLU A 729 9.25 38.62 -33.62
C GLU A 729 10.25 38.51 -32.49
N VAL A 730 10.76 37.33 -32.20
CA VAL A 730 11.67 37.04 -31.08
C VAL A 730 12.93 36.36 -31.57
N ASP A 731 14.08 36.80 -31.09
CA ASP A 731 15.35 36.12 -31.32
C ASP A 731 15.41 34.81 -30.54
N LYS A 732 15.26 33.69 -31.23
CA LYS A 732 15.28 32.35 -30.66
C LYS A 732 16.61 31.96 -30.02
N THR A 733 17.72 32.54 -30.48
CA THR A 733 19.04 32.27 -29.91
C THR A 733 19.17 32.92 -28.52
N LEU A 734 18.75 34.16 -28.36
CA LEU A 734 18.73 34.85 -27.09
C LEU A 734 17.73 34.21 -26.12
N LEU A 735 16.56 33.85 -26.61
CA LEU A 735 15.55 33.16 -25.80
C LEU A 735 16.07 31.80 -25.30
N GLY A 736 16.79 31.05 -26.13
CA GLY A 736 17.44 29.79 -25.77
C GLY A 736 18.45 29.92 -24.63
N THR A 737 19.12 31.06 -24.50
CA THR A 737 20.08 31.30 -23.40
C THR A 737 19.44 31.46 -22.03
N VAL A 738 18.18 31.85 -21.98
CA VAL A 738 17.41 32.04 -20.72
C VAL A 738 16.36 30.97 -20.49
N LYS A 739 16.31 29.97 -21.39
CA LYS A 739 15.34 28.89 -21.33
C LYS A 739 15.30 28.21 -19.95
N ASP A 740 16.43 27.80 -19.43
CA ASP A 740 16.54 27.08 -18.17
C ASP A 740 16.05 27.92 -16.98
N SER A 741 16.34 29.23 -16.99
CA SER A 741 15.85 30.15 -15.98
C SER A 741 14.33 30.33 -16.04
N ILE A 742 13.75 30.41 -17.23
CA ILE A 742 12.30 30.50 -17.41
C ILE A 742 11.63 29.19 -16.96
N VAL A 743 12.21 28.05 -17.29
CA VAL A 743 11.72 26.73 -16.85
C VAL A 743 11.76 26.61 -15.33
N GLN A 744 12.83 27.05 -14.68
CA GLN A 744 12.90 27.06 -13.21
C GLN A 744 11.83 27.97 -12.58
N GLY A 745 11.61 29.15 -13.13
CA GLY A 745 10.58 30.07 -12.68
C GLY A 745 9.17 29.49 -12.85
N PHE A 746 8.91 28.84 -13.97
CA PHE A 746 7.68 28.10 -14.22
C PHE A 746 7.46 26.94 -13.23
N GLN A 747 8.46 26.11 -13.02
CA GLN A 747 8.38 25.00 -12.10
C GLN A 747 8.19 25.45 -10.66
N TRP A 748 8.85 26.50 -10.24
CA TRP A 748 8.61 27.11 -8.93
C TRP A 748 7.19 27.65 -8.79
N GLY A 749 6.70 28.37 -9.80
CA GLY A 749 5.32 28.88 -9.82
C GLY A 749 4.26 27.79 -9.81
N THR A 750 4.48 26.68 -10.50
CA THR A 750 3.55 25.53 -10.51
C THR A 750 3.58 24.69 -9.23
N ARG A 751 4.68 24.72 -8.50
CA ARG A 751 4.79 24.05 -7.21
C ARG A 751 3.96 24.74 -6.13
N GLU A 752 3.95 26.04 -6.14
CA GLU A 752 3.24 26.90 -5.19
C GLU A 752 2.42 27.95 -5.96
N GLY A 753 1.14 27.72 -6.11
CA GLY A 753 0.25 28.60 -6.86
C GLY A 753 -0.13 29.89 -6.14
N PRO A 754 -0.74 30.85 -6.85
CA PRO A 754 -1.03 32.19 -6.28
C PRO A 754 -2.25 32.22 -5.39
N LEU A 755 -3.18 31.25 -5.44
CA LEU A 755 -4.40 31.27 -4.63
C LEU A 755 -4.14 30.96 -3.17
N CYS A 756 -3.56 29.81 -2.88
CA CYS A 756 -3.31 29.33 -1.52
C CYS A 756 -2.01 28.54 -1.37
N GLU A 757 -1.05 28.78 -2.25
CA GLU A 757 0.24 28.07 -2.28
C GLU A 757 0.11 26.55 -2.38
N GLU A 758 -0.93 26.07 -3.07
CA GLU A 758 -1.09 24.67 -3.43
C GLU A 758 -0.57 24.43 -4.86
N PRO A 759 -0.18 23.20 -5.21
CA PRO A 759 0.32 22.90 -6.55
C PRO A 759 -0.70 23.23 -7.64
N ILE A 760 -0.22 23.80 -8.72
CA ILE A 760 -1.04 24.04 -9.92
C ILE A 760 -1.18 22.74 -10.69
N ARG A 761 -2.36 22.49 -11.21
CA ARG A 761 -2.68 21.28 -11.95
C ARG A 761 -3.49 21.60 -13.19
N ASN A 762 -3.25 20.86 -14.27
CA ASN A 762 -4.06 20.90 -15.49
C ASN A 762 -4.00 22.24 -16.21
N VAL A 763 -2.86 22.89 -16.24
CA VAL A 763 -2.63 24.19 -16.85
C VAL A 763 -1.51 24.12 -17.87
N LYS A 764 -1.73 24.75 -19.04
CA LYS A 764 -0.74 24.96 -20.08
C LYS A 764 -0.37 26.45 -20.12
N PHE A 765 0.91 26.74 -19.92
CA PHE A 765 1.45 28.08 -20.04
C PHE A 765 2.11 28.23 -21.39
N LYS A 766 1.77 29.29 -22.13
CA LYS A 766 2.35 29.65 -23.41
C LYS A 766 3.14 30.94 -23.30
N ILE A 767 4.39 30.93 -23.74
CA ILE A 767 5.20 32.14 -23.91
C ILE A 767 4.86 32.71 -25.28
N LEU A 768 4.27 33.91 -25.29
CA LEU A 768 3.85 34.55 -26.53
C LEU A 768 4.90 35.51 -27.08
N ASP A 769 5.60 36.21 -26.19
CA ASP A 769 6.61 37.20 -26.55
C ASP A 769 7.69 37.25 -25.47
N ALA A 770 8.89 37.58 -25.87
CA ALA A 770 10.01 37.77 -24.97
C ALA A 770 11.02 38.78 -25.50
N VAL A 771 11.26 39.80 -24.74
CA VAL A 771 12.32 40.77 -25.01
C VAL A 771 13.46 40.48 -24.04
N ILE A 772 14.60 40.02 -24.58
CA ILE A 772 15.75 39.61 -23.77
C ILE A 772 16.95 40.52 -24.07
N ALA A 773 17.59 40.96 -22.99
CA ALA A 773 18.77 41.81 -23.11
C ALA A 773 19.93 41.07 -23.83
N PRO A 774 20.65 41.73 -24.74
CA PRO A 774 21.72 41.06 -25.46
C PRO A 774 22.96 40.76 -24.60
N GLU A 775 23.15 41.54 -23.53
CA GLU A 775 24.27 41.37 -22.61
C GLU A 775 23.99 40.31 -21.54
N PRO A 776 24.87 39.32 -21.33
CA PRO A 776 24.68 38.26 -20.32
C PRO A 776 24.49 38.81 -18.90
N LEU A 777 25.13 39.93 -18.54
CA LEU A 777 25.02 40.54 -17.19
C LEU A 777 23.58 40.93 -16.85
N HIS A 778 22.79 41.33 -17.83
CA HIS A 778 21.44 41.81 -17.64
C HIS A 778 20.36 40.74 -17.73
N ARG A 779 20.70 39.52 -18.14
CA ARG A 779 19.78 38.38 -18.24
C ARG A 779 20.11 37.21 -17.31
N GLY A 780 20.72 37.50 -16.16
CA GLY A 780 21.07 36.52 -15.17
C GLY A 780 19.83 35.84 -14.55
N GLY A 781 20.00 34.63 -14.05
CA GLY A 781 18.92 33.82 -13.44
C GLY A 781 18.18 34.58 -12.32
N GLY A 782 18.88 35.37 -11.50
CA GLY A 782 18.28 36.18 -10.46
C GLY A 782 17.32 37.28 -10.95
N GLN A 783 17.40 37.64 -12.23
CA GLN A 783 16.45 38.55 -12.87
C GLN A 783 15.28 37.79 -13.53
N ILE A 784 15.56 36.70 -14.21
CA ILE A 784 14.61 35.99 -15.04
C ILE A 784 13.71 35.06 -14.24
N ILE A 785 14.23 34.31 -13.28
CA ILE A 785 13.45 33.30 -12.53
C ILE A 785 12.27 33.93 -11.78
N PRO A 786 12.45 35.00 -10.95
CA PRO A 786 11.33 35.63 -10.26
C PRO A 786 10.32 36.27 -11.21
N THR A 787 10.79 36.81 -12.32
CA THR A 787 9.95 37.43 -13.35
C THR A 787 9.09 36.39 -14.06
N ALA A 788 9.66 35.26 -14.44
CA ALA A 788 8.93 34.14 -15.05
C ALA A 788 7.84 33.61 -14.11
N ARG A 789 8.16 33.47 -12.82
CA ARG A 789 7.17 33.08 -11.80
C ARG A 789 6.03 34.09 -11.70
N ARG A 790 6.34 35.38 -11.65
CA ARG A 790 5.34 36.47 -11.55
C ARG A 790 4.43 36.51 -12.76
N VAL A 791 4.99 36.36 -13.97
CA VAL A 791 4.21 36.28 -15.21
C VAL A 791 3.30 35.09 -15.23
N ALA A 792 3.78 33.91 -14.80
CA ALA A 792 2.95 32.72 -14.69
C ALA A 792 1.78 32.92 -13.72
N TYR A 793 2.00 33.55 -12.59
CA TYR A 793 0.92 33.89 -11.66
C TYR A 793 -0.09 34.89 -12.23
N SER A 794 0.38 35.90 -12.91
CA SER A 794 -0.49 36.90 -13.58
C SER A 794 -1.37 36.22 -14.63
N ALA A 795 -0.77 35.39 -15.47
CA ALA A 795 -1.50 34.63 -16.49
C ALA A 795 -2.52 33.67 -15.88
N PHE A 796 -2.17 32.99 -14.81
CA PHE A 796 -3.04 32.07 -14.10
C PHE A 796 -4.26 32.81 -13.49
N LEU A 797 -4.03 33.93 -12.82
CA LEU A 797 -5.09 34.71 -12.19
C LEU A 797 -6.06 35.33 -13.21
N MET A 798 -5.62 35.58 -14.43
CA MET A 798 -6.47 36.10 -15.51
C MET A 798 -7.21 34.99 -16.28
N ALA A 799 -6.95 33.75 -16.01
CA ALA A 799 -7.50 32.58 -16.71
C ALA A 799 -8.68 31.90 -15.97
N THR A 800 -9.44 32.65 -15.21
CA THR A 800 -10.56 32.14 -14.41
C THR A 800 -10.12 31.01 -13.47
N PRO A 801 -9.38 31.33 -12.41
CA PRO A 801 -8.80 30.34 -11.51
C PRO A 801 -9.87 29.60 -10.71
N ARG A 802 -9.60 28.33 -10.43
CA ARG A 802 -10.47 27.43 -9.63
C ARG A 802 -9.60 26.59 -8.69
N LEU A 803 -10.20 26.12 -7.62
CA LEU A 803 -9.61 25.09 -6.77
C LEU A 803 -10.05 23.71 -7.26
N MET A 804 -9.18 22.73 -7.13
CA MET A 804 -9.49 21.32 -7.28
C MET A 804 -9.35 20.60 -5.94
N GLU A 805 -10.31 19.75 -5.66
CA GLU A 805 -10.32 18.87 -4.48
C GLU A 805 -10.13 17.41 -4.88
N PRO A 806 -9.50 16.58 -4.01
CA PRO A 806 -9.39 15.16 -4.27
C PRO A 806 -10.73 14.46 -4.03
N TYR A 807 -11.06 13.53 -4.90
CA TYR A 807 -12.20 12.63 -4.77
C TYR A 807 -11.75 11.22 -4.46
N LEU A 808 -12.37 10.60 -3.48
CA LEU A 808 -12.16 9.22 -3.12
C LEU A 808 -13.15 8.31 -3.86
N PHE A 809 -12.64 7.20 -4.35
CA PHE A 809 -13.47 6.09 -4.80
C PHE A 809 -13.79 5.22 -3.59
N VAL A 810 -15.07 5.02 -3.33
CA VAL A 810 -15.55 4.27 -2.17
C VAL A 810 -16.26 3.00 -2.64
N GLU A 811 -15.89 1.87 -2.09
CA GLU A 811 -16.59 0.61 -2.25
C GLU A 811 -17.23 0.23 -0.92
N VAL A 812 -18.54 0.15 -0.90
CA VAL A 812 -19.33 -0.22 0.28
C VAL A 812 -19.91 -1.61 0.06
N GLN A 813 -19.68 -2.48 1.02
CA GLN A 813 -20.26 -3.80 1.06
C GLN A 813 -21.34 -3.82 2.16
N ALA A 814 -22.58 -4.08 1.76
CA ALA A 814 -23.73 -4.04 2.67
C ALA A 814 -24.80 -5.04 2.26
N PRO A 815 -25.63 -5.53 3.22
CA PRO A 815 -26.84 -6.27 2.92
C PRO A 815 -27.85 -5.43 2.14
N ALA A 816 -28.77 -6.07 1.42
CA ALA A 816 -29.81 -5.40 0.64
C ALA A 816 -30.63 -4.38 1.44
N ASP A 817 -30.94 -4.69 2.70
CA ASP A 817 -31.74 -3.85 3.59
C ASP A 817 -31.06 -2.51 3.95
N CYS A 818 -29.73 -2.46 3.86
CA CYS A 818 -28.95 -1.28 4.23
C CYS A 818 -28.63 -0.35 3.03
N VAL A 819 -28.96 -0.74 1.81
CA VAL A 819 -28.60 0.03 0.60
C VAL A 819 -29.16 1.45 0.63
N SER A 820 -30.41 1.62 1.04
CA SER A 820 -31.04 2.94 1.16
C SER A 820 -30.35 3.84 2.19
N SER A 821 -29.90 3.27 3.31
CA SER A 821 -29.14 4.00 4.33
C SER A 821 -27.78 4.45 3.81
N VAL A 822 -27.11 3.61 3.02
CA VAL A 822 -25.85 3.95 2.37
C VAL A 822 -26.01 5.14 1.43
N TYR A 823 -27.06 5.12 0.59
CA TYR A 823 -27.37 6.25 -0.30
C TYR A 823 -27.62 7.56 0.47
N THR A 824 -28.33 7.47 1.59
CA THR A 824 -28.59 8.64 2.43
C THR A 824 -27.33 9.24 3.02
N VAL A 825 -26.45 8.41 3.54
CA VAL A 825 -25.17 8.85 4.13
C VAL A 825 -24.26 9.47 3.07
N LEU A 826 -24.16 8.86 1.89
CA LEU A 826 -23.39 9.41 0.79
C LEU A 826 -23.92 10.77 0.31
N ALA A 827 -25.25 10.91 0.16
CA ALA A 827 -25.86 12.16 -0.27
C ALA A 827 -25.59 13.32 0.70
N ARG A 828 -25.60 13.07 2.01
CA ARG A 828 -25.28 14.09 3.03
C ARG A 828 -23.84 14.61 2.92
N ARG A 829 -22.94 13.84 2.36
CA ARG A 829 -21.51 14.13 2.24
C ARG A 829 -21.07 14.50 0.83
N ARG A 830 -21.96 15.00 -0.01
CA ARG A 830 -21.72 15.35 -1.42
C ARG A 830 -21.25 14.17 -2.28
N GLY A 831 -21.39 12.94 -1.81
CA GLY A 831 -21.04 11.74 -2.56
C GLY A 831 -22.12 11.37 -3.57
N HIS A 832 -21.73 10.66 -4.62
CA HIS A 832 -22.66 10.11 -5.59
C HIS A 832 -22.32 8.67 -5.93
N VAL A 833 -23.35 7.84 -6.04
CA VAL A 833 -23.23 6.43 -6.37
C VAL A 833 -23.08 6.28 -7.88
N THR A 834 -22.09 5.48 -8.30
CA THR A 834 -21.86 5.17 -9.72
C THR A 834 -22.45 3.82 -10.11
N GLN A 835 -22.41 2.87 -9.21
CA GLN A 835 -22.90 1.51 -9.45
C GLN A 835 -23.32 0.85 -8.15
N ASP A 836 -24.38 0.07 -8.20
CA ASP A 836 -24.74 -0.89 -7.18
C ASP A 836 -25.05 -2.24 -7.85
N ALA A 837 -24.55 -3.31 -7.31
CA ALA A 837 -24.76 -4.64 -7.85
C ALA A 837 -24.74 -5.71 -6.74
N PRO A 838 -25.58 -6.75 -6.86
CA PRO A 838 -25.48 -7.89 -5.96
C PRO A 838 -24.23 -8.70 -6.25
N VAL A 839 -23.63 -9.27 -5.21
CA VAL A 839 -22.54 -10.24 -5.34
C VAL A 839 -23.13 -11.61 -5.74
N PRO A 840 -22.75 -12.22 -6.87
CA PRO A 840 -23.26 -13.51 -7.28
C PRO A 840 -23.07 -14.59 -6.21
N GLY A 841 -24.14 -15.28 -5.85
CA GLY A 841 -24.11 -16.35 -4.83
C GLY A 841 -23.94 -15.86 -3.38
N SER A 842 -24.16 -14.59 -3.11
CA SER A 842 -24.08 -13.99 -1.76
C SER A 842 -25.28 -13.07 -1.53
N PRO A 843 -25.75 -12.88 -0.28
CA PRO A 843 -26.80 -11.92 0.05
C PRO A 843 -26.34 -10.45 0.07
N LEU A 844 -25.06 -10.18 -0.25
CA LEU A 844 -24.45 -8.87 -0.15
C LEU A 844 -24.54 -8.08 -1.44
N TYR A 845 -24.59 -6.75 -1.31
CA TYR A 845 -24.46 -5.78 -2.39
C TYR A 845 -23.14 -5.04 -2.28
N ILE A 846 -22.56 -4.73 -3.43
CA ILE A 846 -21.40 -3.83 -3.55
C ILE A 846 -21.90 -2.53 -4.17
N ILE A 847 -21.65 -1.43 -3.45
CA ILE A 847 -22.00 -0.08 -3.89
C ILE A 847 -20.70 0.65 -4.17
N LYS A 848 -20.53 1.13 -5.40
CA LYS A 848 -19.37 1.93 -5.81
C LYS A 848 -19.79 3.39 -5.91
N ALA A 849 -19.04 4.27 -5.28
CA ALA A 849 -19.37 5.69 -5.20
C ALA A 849 -18.13 6.57 -5.25
N PHE A 850 -18.32 7.84 -5.56
CA PHE A 850 -17.32 8.88 -5.38
C PHE A 850 -17.70 9.79 -4.23
N LEU A 851 -16.74 10.16 -3.42
CA LEU A 851 -16.89 11.01 -2.25
C LEU A 851 -15.76 12.03 -2.19
N PRO A 852 -16.05 13.33 -1.99
CA PRO A 852 -15.00 14.32 -1.76
C PRO A 852 -14.20 13.97 -0.51
N ALA A 853 -12.88 14.03 -0.60
CA ALA A 853 -12.03 13.66 0.53
C ALA A 853 -12.25 14.54 1.76
N ILE A 854 -12.57 15.82 1.59
CA ILE A 854 -12.84 16.74 2.70
C ILE A 854 -14.09 16.35 3.49
N ASP A 855 -15.06 15.76 2.85
CA ASP A 855 -16.30 15.29 3.49
C ASP A 855 -16.23 13.81 3.90
N SER A 856 -15.11 13.16 3.67
CA SER A 856 -14.91 11.74 4.00
C SER A 856 -14.58 11.50 5.47
N PHE A 857 -14.18 12.51 6.23
CA PHE A 857 -13.83 12.33 7.63
C PHE A 857 -15.04 11.92 8.45
N GLY A 858 -14.91 10.81 9.16
CA GLY A 858 -16.00 10.21 9.93
C GLY A 858 -17.07 9.51 9.08
N PHE A 859 -16.89 9.37 7.76
CA PHE A 859 -17.84 8.69 6.88
C PHE A 859 -18.09 7.23 7.30
N GLU A 860 -17.04 6.52 7.62
CA GLU A 860 -17.14 5.13 8.05
C GLU A 860 -17.95 4.98 9.35
N THR A 861 -17.75 5.85 10.31
CA THR A 861 -18.51 5.88 11.57
C THR A 861 -20.00 6.17 11.32
N ASP A 862 -20.30 7.17 10.49
CA ASP A 862 -21.68 7.48 10.12
C ASP A 862 -22.34 6.31 9.38
N LEU A 863 -21.63 5.68 8.47
CA LEU A 863 -22.10 4.54 7.73
C LEU A 863 -22.48 3.38 8.67
N ARG A 864 -21.58 3.04 9.58
CA ARG A 864 -21.83 1.98 10.57
C ARG A 864 -22.99 2.31 11.50
N THR A 865 -23.12 3.55 11.94
CA THR A 865 -24.22 4.00 12.78
C THR A 865 -25.57 3.84 12.08
N HIS A 866 -25.68 4.25 10.82
CA HIS A 866 -26.92 4.18 10.04
C HIS A 866 -27.26 2.77 9.54
N THR A 867 -26.29 1.88 9.47
CA THR A 867 -26.48 0.48 9.02
C THR A 867 -26.38 -0.53 10.16
N GLN A 868 -26.33 -0.08 11.42
CA GLN A 868 -26.21 -0.95 12.60
C GLN A 868 -24.96 -1.86 12.53
N GLY A 869 -23.87 -1.34 11.98
CA GLY A 869 -22.61 -2.06 11.83
C GLY A 869 -22.56 -3.11 10.71
N GLN A 870 -23.59 -3.20 9.88
CA GLN A 870 -23.67 -4.20 8.81
C GLN A 870 -22.91 -3.81 7.52
N ALA A 871 -22.68 -2.53 7.30
CA ALA A 871 -21.94 -2.05 6.15
C ALA A 871 -20.46 -1.86 6.47
N PHE A 872 -19.63 -2.22 5.52
CA PHE A 872 -18.20 -2.01 5.56
C PHE A 872 -17.75 -1.27 4.30
N CYS A 873 -16.85 -0.31 4.43
CA CYS A 873 -16.38 0.46 3.29
C CYS A 873 -14.85 0.56 3.26
N LEU A 874 -14.32 0.66 2.06
CA LEU A 874 -12.95 1.05 1.79
C LEU A 874 -12.96 2.23 0.83
N SER A 875 -12.09 3.18 1.06
CA SER A 875 -11.95 4.36 0.23
C SER A 875 -10.49 4.58 -0.16
N VAL A 876 -10.30 5.03 -1.38
CA VAL A 876 -8.97 5.31 -1.93
C VAL A 876 -9.04 6.53 -2.84
N PHE A 877 -7.98 7.31 -2.91
CA PHE A 877 -7.87 8.42 -3.85
C PHE A 877 -8.06 7.93 -5.30
N HIS A 878 -8.90 8.64 -6.05
CA HIS A 878 -9.17 8.33 -7.44
C HIS A 878 -8.76 9.45 -8.39
N HIS A 879 -9.32 10.66 -8.22
CA HIS A 879 -9.08 11.78 -9.14
C HIS A 879 -9.24 13.13 -8.45
N TRP A 880 -8.83 14.16 -9.15
CA TRP A 880 -9.05 15.56 -8.78
C TRP A 880 -10.26 16.11 -9.52
N GLN A 881 -11.08 16.89 -8.83
CA GLN A 881 -12.24 17.54 -9.40
C GLN A 881 -12.34 18.99 -8.93
N ILE A 882 -12.85 19.86 -9.80
CA ILE A 882 -13.02 21.28 -9.51
C ILE A 882 -14.06 21.48 -8.41
N VAL A 883 -13.69 22.26 -7.39
CA VAL A 883 -14.62 22.66 -6.32
C VAL A 883 -15.65 23.64 -6.88
N PRO A 884 -16.94 23.48 -6.58
CA PRO A 884 -17.95 24.40 -7.02
C PRO A 884 -17.72 25.82 -6.50
N GLY A 885 -17.89 26.83 -7.34
CA GLY A 885 -17.78 28.25 -7.00
C GLY A 885 -16.49 28.91 -7.46
N ASP A 886 -16.48 30.25 -7.37
CA ASP A 886 -15.29 31.06 -7.68
C ASP A 886 -14.54 31.44 -6.40
N PRO A 887 -13.29 31.01 -6.25
CA PRO A 887 -12.52 31.32 -5.05
C PRO A 887 -12.18 32.83 -4.88
N LEU A 888 -12.21 33.59 -5.97
CA LEU A 888 -11.91 35.03 -5.96
C LEU A 888 -13.15 35.93 -5.84
N ASP A 889 -14.35 35.37 -5.77
CA ASP A 889 -15.58 36.14 -5.64
C ASP A 889 -15.70 36.80 -4.27
N LYS A 890 -15.49 38.11 -4.20
CA LYS A 890 -15.56 38.90 -2.97
C LYS A 890 -17.00 39.15 -2.49
N SER A 891 -18.01 38.85 -3.28
CA SER A 891 -19.42 38.99 -2.89
C SER A 891 -19.89 37.91 -1.94
N ILE A 892 -19.15 36.81 -1.83
CA ILE A 892 -19.45 35.69 -0.96
C ILE A 892 -19.07 36.01 0.48
N ILE A 893 -20.06 36.00 1.37
CA ILE A 893 -19.85 36.19 2.81
C ILE A 893 -19.82 34.81 3.46
N ILE A 894 -18.69 34.47 4.03
CA ILE A 894 -18.51 33.22 4.77
C ILE A 894 -18.93 33.45 6.22
N ARG A 895 -19.97 32.73 6.66
CA ARG A 895 -20.45 32.78 8.04
C ARG A 895 -19.82 31.63 8.83
N PRO A 896 -19.13 31.93 9.93
CA PRO A 896 -18.59 30.89 10.82
C PRO A 896 -19.70 29.99 11.36
N LEU A 897 -19.42 28.69 11.49
CA LEU A 897 -20.32 27.70 12.08
C LEU A 897 -21.61 27.38 11.31
N GLU A 898 -21.84 27.95 10.15
CA GLU A 898 -22.96 27.59 9.28
C GLU A 898 -22.46 26.76 8.10
N PRO A 899 -23.16 25.70 7.67
CA PRO A 899 -22.83 24.99 6.46
C PRO A 899 -23.03 25.92 5.26
N GLN A 900 -22.00 26.00 4.40
CA GLN A 900 -22.02 26.87 3.24
C GLN A 900 -22.74 26.18 2.06
N PRO A 901 -23.47 26.93 1.22
CA PRO A 901 -24.02 26.39 -0.02
C PRO A 901 -22.89 26.00 -0.97
N ALA A 902 -23.18 25.09 -1.92
CA ALA A 902 -22.18 24.53 -2.84
C ALA A 902 -21.38 25.62 -3.61
N THR A 903 -22.02 26.72 -3.99
CA THR A 903 -21.37 27.83 -4.71
C THR A 903 -20.35 28.62 -3.90
N HIS A 904 -20.35 28.49 -2.59
CA HIS A 904 -19.43 29.20 -1.68
C HIS A 904 -18.25 28.35 -1.21
N LEU A 905 -18.23 27.07 -1.53
CA LEU A 905 -17.24 26.12 -1.02
C LEU A 905 -15.81 26.45 -1.47
N ALA A 906 -15.62 26.83 -2.72
CA ALA A 906 -14.28 27.17 -3.23
C ALA A 906 -13.67 28.35 -2.46
N ARG A 907 -14.46 29.38 -2.22
CA ARG A 907 -14.04 30.55 -1.43
C ARG A 907 -13.72 30.18 0.02
N GLU A 908 -14.57 29.40 0.63
CA GLU A 908 -14.38 28.90 2.00
C GLU A 908 -13.10 28.08 2.13
N PHE A 909 -12.86 27.16 1.23
CA PHE A 909 -11.67 26.29 1.27
C PHE A 909 -10.40 27.10 1.04
N MET A 910 -10.40 28.02 0.08
CA MET A 910 -9.27 28.90 -0.17
C MET A 910 -8.95 29.74 1.07
N MET A 911 -9.93 30.38 1.68
CA MET A 911 -9.74 31.23 2.85
C MET A 911 -9.24 30.44 4.06
N LYS A 912 -9.80 29.28 4.33
CA LYS A 912 -9.34 28.40 5.41
C LYS A 912 -7.90 27.93 5.18
N THR A 913 -7.55 27.55 3.95
CA THR A 913 -6.19 27.12 3.62
C THR A 913 -5.18 28.25 3.75
N ARG A 914 -5.52 29.44 3.26
CA ARG A 914 -4.67 30.63 3.41
C ARG A 914 -4.43 30.99 4.89
N ARG A 915 -5.48 30.94 5.69
CA ARG A 915 -5.41 31.21 7.13
C ARG A 915 -4.50 30.21 7.84
N ARG A 916 -4.59 28.94 7.51
CA ARG A 916 -3.71 27.89 8.08
C ARG A 916 -2.25 28.09 7.71
N LYS A 917 -1.98 28.50 6.47
CA LYS A 917 -0.62 28.76 5.98
C LYS A 917 -0.05 30.11 6.45
N GLY A 918 -0.80 30.89 7.21
CA GLY A 918 -0.37 32.22 7.66
C GLY A 918 -0.39 33.30 6.57
N LEU A 919 -1.06 33.04 5.46
CA LEU A 919 -1.21 33.98 4.36
C LEU A 919 -2.34 34.97 4.64
N SER A 920 -2.28 36.15 4.00
CA SER A 920 -3.37 37.14 4.10
C SER A 920 -4.65 36.54 3.49
N GLU A 921 -5.81 36.88 4.10
CA GLU A 921 -7.10 36.34 3.62
C GLU A 921 -7.50 36.89 2.25
N ASP A 922 -6.97 38.01 1.83
CA ASP A 922 -7.25 38.60 0.53
C ASP A 922 -6.15 38.27 -0.48
N VAL A 923 -6.54 37.69 -1.60
CA VAL A 923 -5.67 37.47 -2.76
C VAL A 923 -5.61 38.79 -3.51
N SER A 924 -4.56 39.52 -3.29
CA SER A 924 -4.32 40.79 -4.01
C SER A 924 -3.71 40.49 -5.38
N ILE A 925 -4.50 40.67 -6.42
CA ILE A 925 -4.05 40.57 -7.81
C ILE A 925 -2.94 41.58 -8.09
N ASN A 926 -3.00 42.71 -7.48
CA ASN A 926 -2.04 43.82 -7.66
C ASN A 926 -0.60 43.47 -7.26
N LYS A 927 -0.39 42.45 -6.43
CA LYS A 927 0.97 42.01 -6.06
C LYS A 927 1.75 41.41 -7.23
N PHE A 928 1.05 40.89 -8.21
CA PHE A 928 1.64 40.13 -9.30
C PHE A 928 1.68 40.91 -10.62
N PHE A 929 1.00 42.06 -10.68
CA PHE A 929 0.98 42.93 -11.86
C PHE A 929 1.91 44.12 -11.69
N ASP A 930 2.65 44.45 -12.75
CA ASP A 930 3.37 45.72 -12.85
C ASP A 930 2.40 46.87 -13.16
N ASP A 931 2.81 48.10 -12.88
CA ASP A 931 1.99 49.31 -13.14
C ASP A 931 1.47 49.39 -14.59
N PRO A 932 2.28 49.08 -15.65
CA PRO A 932 1.77 49.08 -17.02
C PRO A 932 0.67 48.02 -17.24
N MET A 933 0.81 46.84 -16.57
CA MET A 933 -0.18 45.76 -16.66
C MET A 933 -1.47 46.12 -15.93
N LEU A 934 -1.38 46.83 -14.80
CA LEU A 934 -2.56 47.32 -14.08
C LEU A 934 -3.35 48.35 -14.91
N LEU A 935 -2.65 49.20 -15.66
CA LEU A 935 -3.29 50.13 -16.59
C LEU A 935 -4.02 49.41 -17.73
N GLU A 936 -3.45 48.37 -18.25
CA GLU A 936 -4.09 47.56 -19.30
C GLU A 936 -5.34 46.85 -18.75
N LEU A 937 -5.27 46.29 -17.54
CA LEU A 937 -6.42 45.71 -16.85
C LEU A 937 -7.55 46.75 -16.64
N ALA A 938 -7.21 47.95 -16.18
CA ALA A 938 -8.16 49.02 -15.97
C ALA A 938 -8.84 49.47 -17.26
N ARG A 939 -8.12 49.48 -18.36
CA ARG A 939 -8.70 49.77 -19.72
C ARG A 939 -9.72 48.71 -20.13
N GLN A 940 -9.47 47.45 -19.88
CA GLN A 940 -10.45 46.38 -20.22
C GLN A 940 -11.70 46.45 -19.34
N ASP A 941 -11.55 46.70 -18.05
CA ASP A 941 -12.71 46.86 -17.16
C ASP A 941 -13.61 48.05 -17.59
N VAL A 942 -13.01 49.14 -18.06
CA VAL A 942 -13.75 50.27 -18.62
C VAL A 942 -14.49 49.89 -19.92
N LEU A 943 -13.86 49.10 -20.79
CA LEU A 943 -14.46 48.65 -22.04
C LEU A 943 -15.61 47.67 -21.82
N LEU A 944 -15.54 46.82 -20.80
CA LEU A 944 -16.59 45.87 -20.44
C LEU A 944 -17.81 46.56 -19.79
N ASN A 945 -17.59 47.67 -19.07
CA ASN A 945 -18.63 48.42 -18.39
C ASN A 945 -19.36 49.44 -19.29
N TYR A 946 -18.85 49.71 -20.48
CA TYR A 946 -19.52 50.50 -21.54
C TYR A 946 -19.67 49.68 -22.82
N PRO A 947 -20.77 48.93 -22.98
CA PRO A 947 -21.07 48.31 -24.27
C PRO A 947 -21.39 49.40 -25.28
N ILE A 948 -20.63 49.48 -26.36
CA ILE A 948 -20.89 50.33 -27.53
C ILE A 948 -22.22 49.98 -28.18
#